data_6f59aa49de7ce2c944e22fbc4e3b95fc
#
_entry.id   6f59aa49de7ce2c944e22fbc4e3b95fc
#
_cell.length_a   1.000
_cell.length_b   1.000
_cell.length_c   1.000
_cell.angle_alpha   90.00
_cell.angle_beta   90.00
_cell.angle_gamma   90.00
#
_symmetry.space_group_name_H-M   'P 1'
#
loop_
_entity.id
_entity.type
_entity.pdbx_description
1 polymer ?
#
loop_
_entity_poly.entity_id
_entity_poly.type
_entity_poly.pdbx_seq_one_letter_code
_entity_poly.pdbx_strand_id
1 'polypeptide(L)'
;MGIFGRRIDIKDATKTTYSDEDLRKLDLNYRNEFQIDREKRIYTPFRKEMPRAWQSQIRDMAFEKILDDRIFSFRHLLVIPNPYGASVQTAMLLFNTPKEYRVRYRILGKSEGTDFVGETCMTTRHRVPVLGLYKGYTNKLILELIDSDGEVYQRRDLRIYTKDIPLGQQNIVTKVEHSDASCFPFILVNGLRFKPVVFDQNGEVRYSLQIKTDQTGMIPLENGRFLYVDATVNRVGSNRQKRACQYHEIDYMGRVYQTYLLDYPIGRYAAQKEDSLFLLTSSAEGYADDCIIELDRSSGEIRKKCMLEALIGDKYKTNGNWIVASGMQYVQGQLILTMRRYHTVISIDWEKQLVNWVLAPESIWRGTVLEDKLLVSDSQDRMDGYMPESPDIYVQEDGHLRIRLYCIQNKGNVPAEGAVSDDDSRIDFYEIDPEKHTFHKRRSVAVVKSQRDAGCVYRDPEDRILSLSGMLMRRTENLRACIEELDGQTGRMINRLRLCKRYRSAWIFTPDIEAYSIPLKHDLNAIKGSLEPPERYTGQLPEPVPEKLKKKIFGNIRVSDTLFLFAFAAGSVSRVYLIGEKHSYVQEFSNLASQRRKESFCMTLDQLELDEYQVYVEVDNQIYHLKNEIRVERSQKEK
;
A
#
# COMPACT_ATOMS: atom_id res chain seq x y z
N MET A 1 -27.35 -10.84 -34.01
CA MET A 1 -26.05 -11.44 -34.33
C MET A 1 -25.03 -10.86 -33.35
N GLY A 2 -24.60 -11.68 -32.44
CA GLY A 2 -23.77 -11.26 -31.34
C GLY A 2 -22.38 -10.83 -31.78
N ILE A 3 -21.91 -9.73 -31.23
CA ILE A 3 -20.50 -9.34 -31.22
C ILE A 3 -19.83 -10.25 -30.18
N PHE A 4 -19.89 -11.55 -30.41
CA PHE A 4 -19.22 -12.52 -29.56
C PHE A 4 -17.80 -12.72 -30.08
N GLY A 5 -16.88 -12.42 -29.22
CA GLY A 5 -15.58 -13.01 -29.18
C GLY A 5 -14.91 -13.14 -30.53
N ARG A 6 -14.34 -12.06 -31.08
CA ARG A 6 -13.27 -12.31 -32.02
C ARG A 6 -12.26 -13.18 -31.29
N ARG A 7 -12.25 -14.48 -31.60
CA ARG A 7 -11.02 -15.27 -31.47
C ARG A 7 -9.91 -14.35 -31.95
N ILE A 8 -8.82 -14.28 -31.22
CA ILE A 8 -7.63 -13.56 -31.70
C ILE A 8 -7.36 -14.13 -33.09
N ASP A 9 -7.58 -13.34 -34.13
CA ASP A 9 -7.41 -13.79 -35.51
C ASP A 9 -5.96 -14.27 -35.67
N ILE A 10 -5.72 -15.29 -36.48
CA ILE A 10 -4.36 -15.79 -36.78
C ILE A 10 -3.44 -14.66 -37.23
N LYS A 11 -3.96 -13.62 -37.89
CA LYS A 11 -3.24 -12.40 -38.25
C LYS A 11 -2.82 -11.59 -37.00
N ASP A 12 -3.60 -11.61 -35.94
CA ASP A 12 -3.26 -10.96 -34.67
C ASP A 12 -2.27 -11.81 -33.85
N ALA A 13 -2.23 -13.12 -34.06
CA ALA A 13 -1.25 -14.02 -33.43
C ALA A 13 0.21 -13.74 -33.84
N THR A 14 0.43 -13.05 -34.95
CA THR A 14 1.77 -12.57 -35.35
C THR A 14 2.18 -11.31 -34.60
N LYS A 15 1.23 -10.61 -33.99
CA LYS A 15 1.47 -9.41 -33.20
C LYS A 15 1.92 -9.80 -31.81
N THR A 16 3.20 -9.61 -31.52
CA THR A 16 3.81 -9.99 -30.22
C THR A 16 3.70 -8.91 -29.14
N THR A 17 3.12 -7.75 -29.45
CA THR A 17 2.96 -6.64 -28.52
C THR A 17 1.62 -5.97 -28.70
N TYR A 18 0.87 -5.82 -27.60
CA TYR A 18 -0.40 -5.10 -27.55
C TYR A 18 -0.19 -3.67 -27.04
N SER A 19 -0.82 -2.71 -27.72
CA SER A 19 -0.87 -1.31 -27.27
C SER A 19 -1.92 -1.12 -26.18
N ASP A 20 -1.92 0.06 -25.53
CA ASP A 20 -3.00 0.42 -24.59
C ASP A 20 -4.39 0.40 -25.22
N GLU A 21 -4.48 0.67 -26.54
CA GLU A 21 -5.73 0.59 -27.29
C GLU A 21 -6.17 -0.87 -27.50
N ASP A 22 -5.23 -1.76 -27.80
CA ASP A 22 -5.51 -3.19 -27.91
C ASP A 22 -5.97 -3.76 -26.56
N LEU A 23 -5.33 -3.37 -25.46
CA LEU A 23 -5.75 -3.76 -24.11
C LEU A 23 -7.16 -3.26 -23.77
N ARG A 24 -7.50 -2.03 -24.18
CA ARG A 24 -8.87 -1.52 -24.00
C ARG A 24 -9.88 -2.29 -24.82
N LYS A 25 -9.54 -2.72 -26.02
CA LYS A 25 -10.39 -3.57 -26.85
C LYS A 25 -10.58 -4.95 -26.23
N LEU A 26 -9.52 -5.56 -25.71
CA LEU A 26 -9.60 -6.79 -24.92
C LEU A 26 -10.50 -6.61 -23.70
N ASP A 27 -10.26 -5.62 -22.88
CA ASP A 27 -11.09 -5.28 -21.72
C ASP A 27 -12.58 -5.14 -22.11
N LEU A 28 -12.88 -4.54 -23.26
CA LEU A 28 -14.25 -4.37 -23.74
C LEU A 28 -14.88 -5.68 -24.20
N ASN A 29 -14.13 -6.51 -24.91
CA ASN A 29 -14.64 -7.79 -25.42
C ASN A 29 -14.92 -8.74 -24.26
N TYR A 30 -13.99 -8.87 -23.32
CA TYR A 30 -14.15 -9.77 -22.19
C TYR A 30 -15.13 -9.25 -21.14
N ARG A 31 -15.27 -7.93 -20.96
CA ARG A 31 -16.38 -7.38 -20.16
C ARG A 31 -17.75 -7.83 -20.64
N ASN A 32 -17.94 -7.95 -21.94
CA ASN A 32 -19.22 -8.39 -22.50
C ASN A 32 -19.47 -9.90 -22.28
N GLU A 33 -18.43 -10.71 -22.20
CA GLU A 33 -18.54 -12.14 -21.86
C GLU A 33 -18.74 -12.37 -20.37
N PHE A 34 -18.09 -11.56 -19.55
CA PHE A 34 -18.25 -11.51 -18.10
C PHE A 34 -19.27 -10.48 -17.64
N GLN A 35 -20.07 -9.92 -18.53
CA GLN A 35 -21.31 -9.25 -18.14
C GLN A 35 -22.18 -10.34 -17.52
N ILE A 36 -21.80 -10.52 -16.38
CA ILE A 36 -22.37 -11.15 -15.26
C ILE A 36 -23.84 -11.10 -15.49
N ASP A 37 -24.33 -12.28 -15.56
CA ASP A 37 -25.69 -12.67 -15.59
C ASP A 37 -26.64 -11.48 -15.38
N ARG A 38 -27.28 -11.02 -16.44
CA ARG A 38 -28.21 -9.90 -16.40
C ARG A 38 -29.32 -10.13 -15.37
N GLU A 39 -29.55 -11.39 -15.01
CA GLU A 39 -30.47 -11.80 -13.97
C GLU A 39 -29.96 -11.49 -12.55
N LYS A 40 -28.63 -11.43 -12.33
CA LYS A 40 -28.06 -11.04 -11.05
C LYS A 40 -27.87 -9.53 -10.89
N ARG A 41 -28.25 -8.75 -11.89
CA ARG A 41 -28.32 -7.27 -11.85
C ARG A 41 -27.07 -6.57 -11.32
N ILE A 42 -25.88 -7.08 -11.61
CA ILE A 42 -24.66 -6.33 -11.39
C ILE A 42 -24.55 -5.27 -12.49
N TYR A 43 -24.73 -4.04 -12.10
CA TYR A 43 -24.76 -2.93 -13.03
C TYR A 43 -23.41 -2.21 -13.00
N THR A 44 -22.71 -2.18 -14.12
CA THR A 44 -21.52 -1.33 -14.30
C THR A 44 -21.91 -0.15 -15.18
N PRO A 45 -22.44 0.95 -14.62
CA PRO A 45 -22.97 2.03 -15.42
C PRO A 45 -21.91 2.82 -16.19
N PHE A 46 -20.65 2.81 -15.75
CA PHE A 46 -19.63 3.66 -16.34
C PHE A 46 -18.27 3.02 -16.48
N ARG A 47 -17.83 2.89 -17.73
CA ARG A 47 -16.57 2.29 -18.15
C ARG A 47 -15.30 2.97 -17.57
N LYS A 48 -15.37 4.24 -17.25
CA LYS A 48 -14.22 5.01 -16.72
C LYS A 48 -14.05 4.92 -15.21
N GLU A 49 -15.01 4.37 -14.50
CA GLU A 49 -15.15 4.47 -13.04
C GLU A 49 -15.31 3.14 -12.34
N MET A 50 -15.06 2.07 -13.07
CA MET A 50 -15.02 0.74 -12.51
C MET A 50 -13.98 0.66 -11.40
N PRO A 51 -14.31 0.07 -10.23
CA PRO A 51 -13.35 -0.15 -9.17
C PRO A 51 -12.07 -0.83 -9.67
N ARG A 52 -10.93 -0.42 -9.16
CA ARG A 52 -9.62 -0.94 -9.59
C ARG A 52 -9.52 -2.47 -9.44
N ALA A 53 -10.08 -3.02 -8.36
CA ALA A 53 -10.15 -4.46 -8.17
C ALA A 53 -10.81 -5.18 -9.36
N TRP A 54 -11.94 -4.67 -9.83
CA TRP A 54 -12.63 -5.24 -10.99
C TRP A 54 -11.85 -5.10 -12.29
N GLN A 55 -11.22 -3.95 -12.50
CA GLN A 55 -10.37 -3.77 -13.68
C GLN A 55 -9.24 -4.79 -13.70
N SER A 56 -8.61 -5.03 -12.56
CA SER A 56 -7.55 -6.01 -12.39
C SER A 56 -8.04 -7.43 -12.66
N GLN A 57 -9.18 -7.82 -12.08
CA GLN A 57 -9.75 -9.15 -12.23
C GLN A 57 -10.16 -9.44 -13.67
N ILE A 58 -10.83 -8.51 -14.34
CA ILE A 58 -11.22 -8.66 -15.75
C ILE A 58 -9.98 -8.87 -16.64
N ARG A 59 -8.87 -8.19 -16.34
CA ARG A 59 -7.61 -8.39 -17.07
C ARG A 59 -7.01 -9.77 -16.82
N ASP A 60 -7.01 -10.22 -15.58
CA ASP A 60 -6.56 -11.57 -15.24
C ASP A 60 -7.36 -12.64 -15.96
N MET A 61 -8.68 -12.51 -15.97
CA MET A 61 -9.57 -13.42 -16.70
C MET A 61 -9.29 -13.39 -18.21
N ALA A 62 -9.02 -12.21 -18.79
CA ALA A 62 -8.65 -12.07 -20.18
C ALA A 62 -7.30 -12.78 -20.48
N PHE A 63 -6.32 -12.68 -19.57
CA PHE A 63 -5.04 -13.36 -19.74
C PHE A 63 -5.20 -14.89 -19.69
N GLU A 64 -6.03 -15.41 -18.79
CA GLU A 64 -6.33 -16.83 -18.73
C GLU A 64 -6.97 -17.32 -20.01
N LYS A 65 -7.93 -16.59 -20.57
CA LYS A 65 -8.56 -16.95 -21.82
C LYS A 65 -7.61 -16.94 -23.01
N ILE A 66 -6.68 -15.97 -23.08
CA ILE A 66 -5.61 -15.95 -24.08
C ILE A 66 -4.74 -17.21 -23.97
N LEU A 67 -4.45 -17.65 -22.76
CA LEU A 67 -3.68 -18.88 -22.53
C LEU A 67 -4.48 -20.14 -22.88
N ASP A 68 -5.80 -20.14 -22.67
CA ASP A 68 -6.70 -21.25 -23.08
C ASP A 68 -6.72 -21.45 -24.59
N ASP A 69 -6.65 -20.37 -25.35
CA ASP A 69 -6.64 -20.43 -26.82
C ASP A 69 -5.36 -21.07 -27.39
N ARG A 70 -4.27 -21.20 -26.59
CA ARG A 70 -2.99 -21.82 -26.91
C ARG A 70 -2.33 -21.34 -28.21
N ILE A 71 -2.58 -20.09 -28.60
CA ILE A 71 -2.04 -19.50 -29.83
C ILE A 71 -0.57 -19.11 -29.67
N PHE A 72 -0.20 -18.66 -28.47
CA PHE A 72 1.14 -18.15 -28.19
C PHE A 72 2.05 -19.24 -27.64
N SER A 73 3.28 -19.28 -28.13
CA SER A 73 4.33 -20.20 -27.70
C SER A 73 5.57 -19.42 -27.28
N PHE A 74 6.56 -20.09 -26.70
CA PHE A 74 7.83 -19.44 -26.35
C PHE A 74 8.51 -18.74 -27.54
N ARG A 75 8.35 -19.27 -28.75
CA ARG A 75 8.89 -18.65 -29.98
C ARG A 75 8.07 -17.44 -30.43
N HIS A 76 6.77 -17.43 -30.18
CA HIS A 76 5.83 -16.39 -30.58
C HIS A 76 4.99 -15.96 -29.38
N LEU A 77 5.66 -15.41 -28.35
CA LEU A 77 5.00 -14.98 -27.12
C LEU A 77 4.30 -13.63 -27.31
N LEU A 78 3.24 -13.43 -26.54
CA LEU A 78 2.54 -12.16 -26.45
C LEU A 78 3.17 -11.27 -25.38
N VAL A 79 3.43 -10.01 -25.73
CA VAL A 79 3.92 -8.99 -24.79
C VAL A 79 2.82 -7.96 -24.55
N ILE A 80 2.42 -7.80 -23.30
CA ILE A 80 1.42 -6.83 -22.87
C ILE A 80 2.10 -5.77 -21.99
N PRO A 81 2.42 -4.58 -22.52
CA PRO A 81 3.00 -3.50 -21.73
C PRO A 81 1.98 -2.94 -20.74
N ASN A 82 2.44 -2.57 -19.52
CA ASN A 82 1.60 -1.97 -18.48
C ASN A 82 0.28 -2.72 -18.25
N PRO A 83 0.32 -4.01 -17.91
CA PRO A 83 -0.83 -4.92 -17.98
C PRO A 83 -2.01 -4.48 -17.09
N TYR A 84 -1.75 -3.84 -15.95
CA TYR A 84 -2.80 -3.38 -15.03
C TYR A 84 -2.93 -1.85 -14.95
N GLY A 85 -2.26 -1.12 -15.82
CA GLY A 85 -2.32 0.34 -15.84
C GLY A 85 -1.63 1.03 -14.66
N ALA A 86 -0.76 0.30 -13.94
CA ALA A 86 -0.09 0.80 -12.74
C ALA A 86 1.28 1.39 -13.01
N SER A 87 2.05 0.83 -13.95
CA SER A 87 3.37 1.32 -14.33
C SER A 87 3.72 0.96 -15.78
N VAL A 88 4.19 1.93 -16.54
CA VAL A 88 4.69 1.69 -17.91
C VAL A 88 6.01 0.92 -17.94
N GLN A 89 6.66 0.79 -16.80
CA GLN A 89 7.92 0.07 -16.64
C GLN A 89 7.69 -1.40 -16.27
N THR A 90 6.49 -1.91 -16.61
CA THR A 90 6.10 -3.31 -16.44
C THR A 90 5.56 -3.89 -17.75
N ALA A 91 5.67 -5.21 -17.89
CA ALA A 91 5.03 -5.94 -18.98
C ALA A 91 4.60 -7.34 -18.48
N MET A 92 3.59 -7.93 -19.12
CA MET A 92 3.22 -9.32 -18.95
C MET A 92 3.56 -10.08 -20.22
N LEU A 93 4.26 -11.21 -20.10
CA LEU A 93 4.48 -12.11 -21.23
C LEU A 93 3.54 -13.30 -21.06
N LEU A 94 2.80 -13.64 -22.13
CA LEU A 94 1.86 -14.77 -22.16
C LEU A 94 2.25 -15.75 -23.25
N PHE A 95 2.37 -17.02 -22.89
CA PHE A 95 2.60 -18.12 -23.84
C PHE A 95 2.39 -19.48 -23.17
N ASN A 96 2.30 -20.53 -23.99
CA ASN A 96 2.18 -21.91 -23.53
C ASN A 96 3.37 -22.74 -23.96
N THR A 97 3.67 -23.78 -23.19
CA THR A 97 4.69 -24.81 -23.51
C THR A 97 4.05 -26.20 -23.43
N PRO A 98 4.60 -27.19 -24.17
CA PRO A 98 4.10 -28.57 -24.13
C PRO A 98 4.39 -29.30 -22.81
N LYS A 99 5.45 -28.90 -22.11
CA LYS A 99 5.87 -29.44 -20.80
C LYS A 99 5.98 -28.31 -19.81
N GLU A 100 6.03 -28.63 -18.54
CA GLU A 100 6.26 -27.66 -17.46
C GLU A 100 7.68 -27.14 -17.49
N TYR A 101 7.81 -25.85 -17.40
CA TYR A 101 9.06 -25.11 -17.23
C TYR A 101 8.84 -23.96 -16.27
N ARG A 102 9.91 -23.51 -15.60
CA ARG A 102 9.94 -22.17 -15.03
C ARG A 102 10.60 -21.21 -16.02
N VAL A 103 10.26 -19.96 -15.94
CA VAL A 103 10.85 -18.92 -16.77
C VAL A 103 11.74 -18.04 -15.93
N ARG A 104 13.01 -18.00 -16.24
CA ARG A 104 13.94 -16.99 -15.73
C ARG A 104 14.07 -15.90 -16.78
N TYR A 105 13.96 -14.65 -16.36
CA TYR A 105 14.28 -13.53 -17.22
C TYR A 105 15.32 -12.63 -16.58
N ARG A 106 16.14 -12.02 -17.42
CA ARG A 106 17.11 -11.00 -17.03
C ARG A 106 16.97 -9.79 -17.94
N ILE A 107 16.63 -8.64 -17.37
CA ILE A 107 16.66 -7.34 -18.04
C ILE A 107 18.07 -6.81 -17.91
N LEU A 108 18.73 -6.61 -19.05
CA LEU A 108 20.09 -6.09 -19.06
C LEU A 108 20.08 -4.64 -18.58
N GLY A 109 20.86 -4.36 -17.57
CA GLY A 109 21.10 -3.02 -17.04
C GLY A 109 21.86 -2.13 -18.01
N LYS A 110 21.77 -0.81 -17.82
CA LYS A 110 22.58 0.16 -18.56
C LYS A 110 24.04 0.20 -18.08
N SER A 111 24.30 -0.34 -16.91
CA SER A 111 25.61 -0.41 -16.26
C SER A 111 25.71 -1.69 -15.43
N GLU A 112 26.93 -2.05 -15.07
CA GLU A 112 27.23 -3.21 -14.25
C GLU A 112 26.47 -3.18 -12.91
N GLY A 113 25.99 -4.35 -12.45
CA GLY A 113 25.25 -4.49 -11.21
C GLY A 113 23.82 -3.96 -11.23
N THR A 114 23.30 -3.54 -12.41
CA THR A 114 21.91 -3.02 -12.53
C THR A 114 20.98 -3.93 -13.33
N ASP A 115 21.39 -5.16 -13.60
CA ASP A 115 20.52 -6.18 -14.18
C ASP A 115 19.35 -6.46 -13.22
N PHE A 116 18.15 -6.64 -13.77
CA PHE A 116 17.00 -7.08 -12.99
C PHE A 116 16.67 -8.53 -13.38
N VAL A 117 16.61 -9.41 -12.40
CA VAL A 117 16.31 -10.82 -12.60
C VAL A 117 14.99 -11.18 -11.94
N GLY A 118 14.18 -11.99 -12.63
CA GLY A 118 12.96 -12.57 -12.09
C GLY A 118 12.81 -14.02 -12.54
N GLU A 119 12.15 -14.81 -11.70
CA GLU A 119 11.86 -16.21 -11.98
C GLU A 119 10.43 -16.55 -11.62
N THR A 120 9.77 -17.42 -12.41
CA THR A 120 8.37 -17.82 -12.21
C THR A 120 8.27 -19.24 -11.68
N CYS A 121 7.07 -19.68 -11.27
CA CYS A 121 6.80 -21.07 -10.92
C CYS A 121 6.86 -22.00 -12.15
N MET A 122 6.97 -23.32 -11.88
CA MET A 122 6.85 -24.38 -12.90
C MET A 122 5.42 -24.46 -13.42
N THR A 123 5.24 -24.38 -14.74
CA THR A 123 3.92 -24.45 -15.37
C THR A 123 4.03 -24.71 -16.87
N THR A 124 2.92 -25.09 -17.50
CA THR A 124 2.76 -25.11 -18.97
C THR A 124 2.08 -23.84 -19.50
N ARG A 125 1.50 -23.02 -18.60
CA ARG A 125 0.73 -21.80 -18.91
C ARG A 125 1.45 -20.60 -18.33
N HIS A 126 2.29 -19.97 -19.12
CA HIS A 126 3.20 -18.96 -18.62
C HIS A 126 2.57 -17.56 -18.59
N ARG A 127 2.53 -17.00 -17.39
CA ARG A 127 2.29 -15.59 -17.10
C ARG A 127 3.57 -15.05 -16.49
N VAL A 128 4.37 -14.36 -17.28
CA VAL A 128 5.67 -13.86 -16.83
C VAL A 128 5.57 -12.36 -16.53
N PRO A 129 5.51 -11.98 -15.24
CA PRO A 129 5.47 -10.58 -14.83
C PRO A 129 6.87 -9.97 -14.94
N VAL A 130 7.04 -9.06 -15.89
CA VAL A 130 8.30 -8.35 -16.11
C VAL A 130 8.26 -7.01 -15.42
N LEU A 131 9.16 -6.78 -14.47
CA LEU A 131 9.35 -5.55 -13.68
C LEU A 131 10.75 -4.98 -13.92
N GLY A 132 10.93 -3.71 -13.60
CA GLY A 132 12.26 -3.10 -13.64
C GLY A 132 12.71 -2.63 -15.01
N LEU A 133 11.80 -2.40 -15.96
CA LEU A 133 12.12 -1.82 -17.26
C LEU A 133 12.52 -0.34 -17.14
N TYR A 134 13.46 0.12 -17.95
CA TYR A 134 13.75 1.54 -18.12
C TYR A 134 12.64 2.21 -18.93
N LYS A 135 12.26 3.43 -18.57
CA LYS A 135 11.26 4.22 -19.31
C LYS A 135 11.89 4.85 -20.57
N GLY A 136 11.06 5.05 -21.62
CA GLY A 136 11.51 5.67 -22.87
C GLY A 136 12.68 4.94 -23.53
N TYR A 137 12.74 3.62 -23.37
CA TYR A 137 13.91 2.84 -23.71
C TYR A 137 13.54 1.49 -24.35
N THR A 138 14.38 0.99 -25.23
CA THR A 138 14.28 -0.37 -25.76
C THR A 138 15.05 -1.32 -24.86
N ASN A 139 14.35 -1.88 -23.90
CA ASN A 139 14.91 -2.82 -22.94
C ASN A 139 15.24 -4.15 -23.61
N LYS A 140 16.41 -4.68 -23.29
CA LYS A 140 16.84 -6.01 -23.74
C LYS A 140 16.61 -7.02 -22.61
N LEU A 141 15.90 -8.09 -22.91
CA LEU A 141 15.64 -9.18 -21.98
C LEU A 141 16.21 -10.47 -22.52
N ILE A 142 16.80 -11.26 -21.64
CA ILE A 142 17.15 -12.65 -21.88
C ILE A 142 16.11 -13.49 -21.17
N LEU A 143 15.42 -14.36 -21.90
CA LEU A 143 14.45 -15.32 -21.38
C LEU A 143 15.02 -16.73 -21.47
N GLU A 144 14.88 -17.50 -20.40
CA GLU A 144 15.32 -18.88 -20.31
C GLU A 144 14.17 -19.75 -19.81
N LEU A 145 13.89 -20.85 -20.50
CA LEU A 145 13.05 -21.94 -20.00
C LEU A 145 13.95 -22.90 -19.22
N ILE A 146 13.60 -23.12 -17.96
CA ILE A 146 14.36 -24.01 -17.06
C ILE A 146 13.48 -25.20 -16.75
N ASP A 147 14.01 -26.38 -16.93
CA ASP A 147 13.32 -27.64 -16.66
C ASP A 147 13.34 -28.01 -15.16
N SER A 148 12.79 -29.18 -14.84
CA SER A 148 12.75 -29.71 -13.47
C SER A 148 14.11 -29.98 -12.86
N ASP A 149 15.12 -30.20 -13.69
CA ASP A 149 16.50 -30.53 -13.24
C ASP A 149 17.33 -29.25 -13.03
N GLY A 150 16.72 -28.08 -13.34
CA GLY A 150 17.37 -26.76 -13.23
C GLY A 150 18.19 -26.37 -14.45
N GLU A 151 18.15 -27.17 -15.53
CA GLU A 151 18.90 -26.92 -16.74
C GLU A 151 18.16 -26.00 -17.71
N VAL A 152 18.91 -25.19 -18.46
CA VAL A 152 18.33 -24.30 -19.45
C VAL A 152 17.97 -25.08 -20.71
N TYR A 153 16.67 -25.35 -20.89
CA TYR A 153 16.13 -26.05 -22.06
C TYR A 153 16.17 -25.17 -23.32
N GLN A 154 15.77 -23.91 -23.20
CA GLN A 154 15.73 -22.98 -24.33
C GLN A 154 15.96 -21.55 -23.84
N ARG A 155 16.67 -20.77 -24.68
CA ARG A 155 16.95 -19.35 -24.45
C ARG A 155 16.44 -18.50 -25.59
N ARG A 156 16.02 -17.27 -25.27
CA ARG A 156 15.57 -16.30 -26.26
C ARG A 156 15.90 -14.88 -25.79
N ASP A 157 16.35 -14.04 -26.75
CA ASP A 157 16.48 -12.61 -26.54
C ASP A 157 15.19 -11.89 -26.99
N LEU A 158 14.73 -10.96 -26.17
CA LEU A 158 13.53 -10.16 -26.41
C LEU A 158 13.86 -8.67 -26.24
N ARG A 159 13.19 -7.84 -27.02
CA ARG A 159 13.26 -6.38 -26.88
C ARG A 159 11.88 -5.83 -26.56
N ILE A 160 11.78 -5.05 -25.47
CA ILE A 160 10.53 -4.38 -25.05
C ILE A 160 10.78 -2.88 -25.06
N TYR A 161 10.06 -2.16 -25.90
CA TYR A 161 10.03 -0.71 -25.86
C TYR A 161 9.01 -0.22 -24.83
N THR A 162 9.42 0.67 -23.95
CA THR A 162 8.56 1.35 -22.98
C THR A 162 8.37 2.81 -23.38
N LYS A 163 7.16 3.32 -23.20
CA LYS A 163 6.87 4.74 -23.44
C LYS A 163 7.66 5.62 -22.49
N ASP A 164 8.13 6.76 -22.97
CA ASP A 164 8.61 7.82 -22.09
C ASP A 164 7.42 8.51 -21.43
N ILE A 165 7.47 8.59 -20.10
CA ILE A 165 6.51 9.37 -19.32
C ILE A 165 7.29 10.48 -18.64
N PRO A 166 6.85 11.73 -18.80
CA PRO A 166 7.40 12.80 -18.02
C PRO A 166 7.13 12.53 -16.53
N LEU A 167 8.13 12.01 -15.83
CA LEU A 167 8.10 11.88 -14.37
C LEU A 167 8.15 13.24 -13.67
N GLY A 168 8.18 14.31 -14.48
CA GLY A 168 8.48 15.65 -14.03
C GLY A 168 9.93 15.76 -13.53
N GLN A 169 10.38 16.96 -13.20
CA GLN A 169 11.70 17.17 -12.57
C GLN A 169 11.83 16.51 -11.18
N GLN A 170 10.91 15.64 -10.84
CA GLN A 170 10.62 15.24 -9.47
C GLN A 170 11.45 14.05 -9.01
N ASN A 171 11.91 13.24 -9.96
CA ASN A 171 12.56 11.97 -9.68
C ASN A 171 13.93 11.93 -10.37
N ILE A 172 14.72 12.97 -10.15
CA ILE A 172 16.07 13.06 -10.68
C ILE A 172 17.04 12.83 -9.53
N VAL A 173 17.88 11.84 -9.70
CA VAL A 173 19.09 11.69 -8.91
C VAL A 173 20.10 12.69 -9.48
N THR A 174 20.56 13.59 -8.63
CA THR A 174 21.47 14.67 -9.04
C THR A 174 22.92 14.26 -8.94
N LYS A 175 23.25 13.31 -8.08
CA LYS A 175 24.61 12.81 -7.89
C LYS A 175 24.57 11.41 -7.30
N VAL A 176 25.45 10.57 -7.79
CA VAL A 176 25.70 9.20 -7.29
C VAL A 176 27.16 9.13 -6.84
N GLU A 177 27.38 8.55 -5.68
CA GLU A 177 28.70 8.33 -5.12
C GLU A 177 28.80 6.87 -4.66
N HIS A 178 29.77 6.13 -5.19
CA HIS A 178 30.03 4.74 -4.82
C HIS A 178 31.41 4.60 -4.22
N SER A 179 31.55 3.76 -3.23
CA SER A 179 32.86 3.31 -2.69
C SER A 179 33.06 1.81 -2.80
N ASP A 180 31.96 1.05 -3.01
CA ASP A 180 31.96 -0.40 -3.08
C ASP A 180 30.70 -0.90 -3.78
N ALA A 181 30.56 -2.23 -4.02
CA ALA A 181 29.34 -2.83 -4.56
C ALA A 181 28.16 -2.65 -3.59
N SER A 182 27.01 -2.24 -4.12
CA SER A 182 25.79 -2.06 -3.35
C SER A 182 25.10 -3.41 -3.10
N CYS A 183 24.63 -3.62 -1.87
CA CYS A 183 23.73 -4.72 -1.51
C CYS A 183 22.26 -4.39 -1.79
N PHE A 184 21.94 -3.12 -2.03
CA PHE A 184 20.58 -2.66 -2.33
C PHE A 184 20.46 -2.21 -3.80
N PRO A 185 20.42 -3.16 -4.75
CA PRO A 185 20.46 -2.83 -6.18
C PRO A 185 19.25 -2.00 -6.63
N PHE A 186 18.12 -2.12 -5.93
CA PHE A 186 16.88 -1.41 -6.23
C PHE A 186 16.24 -0.85 -4.97
N ILE A 187 16.02 0.46 -4.93
CA ILE A 187 15.49 1.19 -3.78
C ILE A 187 14.19 1.85 -4.15
N LEU A 188 13.11 1.46 -3.46
CA LEU A 188 11.80 2.08 -3.56
C LEU A 188 11.75 3.30 -2.64
N VAL A 189 11.33 4.44 -3.16
CA VAL A 189 11.14 5.65 -2.37
C VAL A 189 9.72 6.21 -2.52
N ASN A 190 9.17 6.67 -1.40
CA ASN A 190 7.85 7.26 -1.33
C ASN A 190 7.96 8.77 -1.13
N GLY A 191 7.42 9.53 -2.06
CA GLY A 191 7.53 10.99 -2.06
C GLY A 191 6.50 11.66 -1.17
N LEU A 192 6.83 12.85 -0.64
CA LEU A 192 5.91 13.66 0.17
C LEU A 192 4.65 14.12 -0.59
N ARG A 193 4.77 14.32 -1.89
CA ARG A 193 3.68 14.76 -2.79
C ARG A 193 3.84 14.17 -4.19
N PHE A 194 4.64 13.13 -4.33
CA PHE A 194 5.01 12.53 -5.59
C PHE A 194 4.70 11.05 -5.56
N LYS A 195 4.56 10.50 -6.75
CA LYS A 195 4.36 9.06 -6.92
C LYS A 195 5.58 8.28 -6.46
N PRO A 196 5.41 7.11 -5.84
CA PRO A 196 6.51 6.23 -5.51
C PRO A 196 7.32 5.84 -6.74
N VAL A 197 8.64 5.77 -6.58
CA VAL A 197 9.57 5.35 -7.64
C VAL A 197 10.61 4.38 -7.10
N VAL A 198 11.15 3.54 -7.98
CA VAL A 198 12.30 2.70 -7.68
C VAL A 198 13.49 3.22 -8.47
N PHE A 199 14.60 3.44 -7.79
CA PHE A 199 15.89 3.72 -8.37
C PHE A 199 16.76 2.46 -8.34
N ASP A 200 17.58 2.27 -9.36
CA ASP A 200 18.73 1.37 -9.23
C ASP A 200 19.90 2.09 -8.53
N GLN A 201 20.95 1.33 -8.21
CA GLN A 201 22.12 1.85 -7.50
C GLN A 201 22.82 3.04 -8.22
N ASN A 202 22.59 3.21 -9.53
CA ASN A 202 23.12 4.31 -10.32
C ASN A 202 22.11 5.46 -10.50
N GLY A 203 20.95 5.38 -9.82
CA GLY A 203 19.94 6.42 -9.80
C GLY A 203 19.03 6.45 -11.03
N GLU A 204 19.07 5.43 -11.88
CA GLU A 204 18.12 5.29 -12.98
C GLU A 204 16.77 4.79 -12.47
N VAL A 205 15.69 5.32 -13.03
CA VAL A 205 14.33 4.94 -12.62
C VAL A 205 13.94 3.61 -13.27
N ARG A 206 13.68 2.60 -12.43
CA ARG A 206 13.31 1.24 -12.86
C ARG A 206 11.82 0.93 -12.66
N TYR A 207 11.12 1.72 -11.88
CA TYR A 207 9.69 1.62 -11.65
C TYR A 207 9.13 2.97 -11.23
N SER A 208 7.90 3.25 -11.61
CA SER A 208 7.15 4.39 -11.11
C SER A 208 5.66 4.06 -11.05
N LEU A 209 5.06 4.23 -9.88
CA LEU A 209 3.63 4.02 -9.70
C LEU A 209 2.85 5.15 -10.37
N GLN A 210 2.03 4.84 -11.38
CA GLN A 210 1.26 5.82 -12.15
C GLN A 210 -0.14 6.07 -11.56
N ILE A 211 -0.54 5.26 -10.60
CA ILE A 211 -1.82 5.36 -9.91
C ILE A 211 -1.82 6.58 -8.98
N LYS A 212 -2.95 7.24 -8.87
CA LYS A 212 -3.10 8.39 -7.96
C LYS A 212 -3.34 7.89 -6.54
N THR A 213 -2.42 8.20 -5.64
CA THR A 213 -2.55 7.93 -4.19
C THR A 213 -2.97 9.20 -3.42
N ASP A 214 -3.40 9.02 -2.19
CA ASP A 214 -3.54 10.12 -1.23
C ASP A 214 -2.17 10.45 -0.56
N GLN A 215 -2.20 11.20 0.54
CA GLN A 215 -0.99 11.59 1.27
C GLN A 215 -0.30 10.42 2.00
N THR A 216 -1.01 9.35 2.29
CA THR A 216 -0.44 8.14 2.88
C THR A 216 0.48 7.44 1.88
N GLY A 217 0.10 7.46 0.60
CA GLY A 217 0.91 6.87 -0.46
C GLY A 217 0.74 5.36 -0.55
N MET A 218 1.84 4.64 -0.48
CA MET A 218 1.87 3.18 -0.41
C MET A 218 2.58 2.74 0.88
N ILE A 219 2.12 1.62 1.43
CA ILE A 219 2.74 0.96 2.58
C ILE A 219 3.19 -0.42 2.11
N PRO A 220 4.49 -0.67 1.95
CA PRO A 220 5.01 -1.98 1.54
C PRO A 220 4.65 -3.06 2.57
N LEU A 221 4.42 -4.27 2.06
CA LEU A 221 4.15 -5.48 2.80
C LEU A 221 5.27 -6.50 2.55
N GLU A 222 5.46 -7.44 3.47
CA GLU A 222 6.57 -8.40 3.42
C GLU A 222 6.51 -9.37 2.22
N ASN A 223 5.31 -9.62 1.70
CA ASN A 223 5.09 -10.58 0.61
C ASN A 223 5.22 -9.96 -0.80
N GLY A 224 6.06 -8.95 -0.96
CA GLY A 224 6.26 -8.26 -2.24
C GLY A 224 5.05 -7.44 -2.70
N ARG A 225 4.06 -7.20 -1.84
CA ARG A 225 2.86 -6.40 -2.11
C ARG A 225 2.91 -5.10 -1.33
N PHE A 226 1.91 -4.28 -1.49
CA PHE A 226 1.74 -3.06 -0.70
C PHE A 226 0.27 -2.68 -0.57
N LEU A 227 -0.06 -1.97 0.50
CA LEU A 227 -1.34 -1.31 0.63
C LEU A 227 -1.30 -0.01 -0.19
N TYR A 228 -2.25 0.12 -1.07
CA TYR A 228 -2.46 1.28 -1.90
C TYR A 228 -3.73 2.00 -1.46
N VAL A 229 -3.60 3.29 -1.22
CA VAL A 229 -4.71 4.13 -0.78
C VAL A 229 -5.39 4.73 -2.00
N ASP A 230 -6.64 4.36 -2.25
CA ASP A 230 -7.41 4.94 -3.34
C ASP A 230 -7.89 6.36 -3.00
N ALA A 231 -7.23 7.35 -3.61
CA ALA A 231 -7.55 8.75 -3.37
C ALA A 231 -8.89 9.20 -3.98
N THR A 232 -9.57 8.34 -4.71
CA THR A 232 -10.79 8.67 -5.45
C THR A 232 -12.07 8.31 -4.72
N VAL A 233 -11.96 7.49 -3.66
CA VAL A 233 -13.10 6.90 -2.96
C VAL A 233 -13.05 7.17 -1.46
N ASN A 234 -14.19 7.14 -0.82
CA ASN A 234 -14.44 7.21 0.61
C ASN A 234 -13.42 8.01 1.43
N ARG A 235 -13.77 9.23 1.79
CA ARG A 235 -12.90 10.13 2.53
C ARG A 235 -13.55 10.60 3.81
N VAL A 236 -12.86 10.43 4.90
CA VAL A 236 -13.25 10.90 6.23
C VAL A 236 -12.31 12.01 6.70
N GLY A 237 -12.82 12.96 7.46
CA GLY A 237 -12.05 14.02 8.10
C GLY A 237 -12.47 15.43 7.70
N SER A 238 -11.89 16.43 8.37
CA SER A 238 -12.18 17.84 8.14
C SER A 238 -11.74 18.30 6.73
N ASN A 239 -12.31 19.40 6.26
CA ASN A 239 -12.07 19.97 4.91
C ASN A 239 -10.59 20.16 4.50
N ARG A 240 -9.66 20.20 5.44
CA ARG A 240 -8.21 20.36 5.17
C ARG A 240 -7.41 19.05 5.17
N GLN A 241 -7.94 17.95 5.72
CA GLN A 241 -7.21 16.72 5.94
C GLN A 241 -8.04 15.46 5.61
N LYS A 242 -8.84 15.51 4.56
CA LYS A 242 -9.59 14.33 4.13
C LYS A 242 -8.64 13.21 3.73
N ARG A 243 -8.80 12.05 4.34
CA ARG A 243 -8.07 10.82 4.02
C ARG A 243 -9.04 9.77 3.49
N ALA A 244 -8.55 8.91 2.62
CA ALA A 244 -9.34 7.80 2.10
C ALA A 244 -9.44 6.67 3.12
N CYS A 245 -10.56 5.94 3.10
CA CYS A 245 -10.83 4.78 3.94
C CYS A 245 -10.88 3.47 3.14
N GLN A 246 -10.60 3.51 1.85
CA GLN A 246 -10.53 2.33 0.99
C GLN A 246 -9.09 2.06 0.59
N TYR A 247 -8.66 0.83 0.80
CA TYR A 247 -7.29 0.37 0.57
C TYR A 247 -7.32 -0.87 -0.31
N HIS A 248 -6.37 -0.94 -1.22
CA HIS A 248 -6.14 -2.14 -2.01
C HIS A 248 -4.80 -2.75 -1.63
N GLU A 249 -4.76 -4.04 -1.41
CA GLU A 249 -3.53 -4.81 -1.42
C GLU A 249 -3.22 -5.14 -2.87
N ILE A 250 -2.12 -4.59 -3.38
CA ILE A 250 -1.71 -4.75 -4.77
C ILE A 250 -0.24 -5.14 -4.88
N ASP A 251 0.11 -5.76 -5.99
CA ASP A 251 1.50 -6.01 -6.36
C ASP A 251 2.09 -4.86 -7.21
N TYR A 252 3.37 -4.95 -7.50
CA TYR A 252 4.06 -3.94 -8.33
C TYR A 252 3.67 -3.98 -9.81
N MET A 253 2.99 -5.02 -10.28
CA MET A 253 2.35 -5.03 -11.60
C MET A 253 1.06 -4.19 -11.59
N GLY A 254 0.44 -4.00 -10.42
CA GLY A 254 -0.82 -3.29 -10.21
C GLY A 254 -2.03 -4.21 -10.11
N ARG A 255 -1.82 -5.52 -9.95
CA ARG A 255 -2.87 -6.49 -9.72
C ARG A 255 -3.39 -6.37 -8.30
N VAL A 256 -4.70 -6.25 -8.15
CA VAL A 256 -5.37 -6.15 -6.84
C VAL A 256 -5.67 -7.55 -6.32
N TYR A 257 -5.21 -7.83 -5.11
CA TYR A 257 -5.45 -9.08 -4.38
C TYR A 257 -6.65 -8.97 -3.47
N GLN A 258 -6.75 -7.85 -2.77
CA GLN A 258 -7.78 -7.61 -1.78
C GLN A 258 -8.15 -6.13 -1.73
N THR A 259 -9.39 -5.84 -1.35
CA THR A 259 -9.86 -4.47 -1.08
C THR A 259 -10.41 -4.43 0.33
N TYR A 260 -9.95 -3.49 1.13
CA TYR A 260 -10.39 -3.24 2.50
C TYR A 260 -11.15 -1.93 2.58
N LEU A 261 -12.26 -1.93 3.29
CA LEU A 261 -13.05 -0.76 3.64
C LEU A 261 -12.99 -0.60 5.16
N LEU A 262 -12.60 0.56 5.62
CA LEU A 262 -12.45 0.87 7.05
C LEU A 262 -13.25 2.12 7.39
N ASP A 263 -13.71 2.22 8.64
CA ASP A 263 -14.49 3.36 9.12
C ASP A 263 -13.65 4.63 9.16
N TYR A 264 -12.36 4.48 9.50
CA TYR A 264 -11.41 5.59 9.59
C TYR A 264 -10.17 5.33 8.72
N PRO A 265 -9.50 6.41 8.28
CA PRO A 265 -8.29 6.28 7.49
C PRO A 265 -7.14 5.73 8.31
N ILE A 266 -6.32 4.87 7.68
CA ILE A 266 -5.09 4.38 8.28
C ILE A 266 -3.98 5.43 8.24
N GLY A 267 -3.05 5.29 9.20
CA GLY A 267 -1.81 6.03 9.25
C GLY A 267 -0.81 5.59 8.17
N ARG A 268 0.45 5.92 8.36
CA ARG A 268 1.52 5.66 7.38
C ARG A 268 2.29 4.38 7.64
N TYR A 269 2.09 3.75 8.78
CA TYR A 269 2.84 2.61 9.25
C TYR A 269 1.91 1.43 9.45
N ALA A 270 2.38 0.28 9.03
CA ALA A 270 1.76 -0.99 9.27
C ALA A 270 2.83 -1.98 9.77
N ALA A 271 2.40 -2.94 10.56
CA ALA A 271 3.19 -4.11 10.91
C ALA A 271 2.42 -5.37 10.50
N GLN A 272 3.12 -6.49 10.39
CA GLN A 272 2.54 -7.74 9.91
C GLN A 272 2.89 -8.88 10.84
N LYS A 273 1.98 -9.83 10.92
CA LYS A 273 2.19 -11.14 11.51
C LYS A 273 1.37 -12.13 10.70
N GLU A 274 2.00 -12.98 9.91
CA GLU A 274 1.30 -13.97 9.09
C GLU A 274 0.11 -13.36 8.31
N ASP A 275 -1.12 -13.76 8.65
CA ASP A 275 -2.34 -13.26 8.02
C ASP A 275 -2.94 -12.03 8.70
N SER A 276 -2.27 -11.44 9.69
CA SER A 276 -2.72 -10.22 10.37
C SER A 276 -1.95 -8.98 9.90
N LEU A 277 -2.68 -7.88 9.74
CA LEU A 277 -2.12 -6.54 9.55
C LEU A 277 -2.43 -5.69 10.78
N PHE A 278 -1.40 -5.09 11.36
CA PHE A 278 -1.53 -4.07 12.39
C PHE A 278 -1.48 -2.70 11.73
N LEU A 279 -2.55 -1.94 11.87
CA LEU A 279 -2.71 -0.66 11.19
C LEU A 279 -2.97 0.44 12.21
N LEU A 280 -2.23 1.53 12.12
CA LEU A 280 -2.58 2.76 12.81
C LEU A 280 -3.82 3.37 12.16
N THR A 281 -4.78 3.80 12.96
CA THR A 281 -6.01 4.45 12.50
C THR A 281 -6.46 5.52 13.50
N SER A 282 -7.61 6.11 13.30
CA SER A 282 -8.20 7.08 14.21
C SER A 282 -9.19 6.41 15.15
N SER A 283 -9.24 6.84 16.40
CA SER A 283 -10.21 6.38 17.39
C SER A 283 -11.60 6.95 17.16
N ALA A 284 -11.64 8.21 16.69
CA ALA A 284 -12.85 8.98 16.43
C ALA A 284 -12.55 10.13 15.45
N GLU A 285 -13.60 10.84 15.04
CA GLU A 285 -13.43 12.07 14.27
C GLU A 285 -12.63 13.12 15.06
N GLY A 286 -11.73 13.80 14.37
CA GLY A 286 -10.87 14.81 14.97
C GLY A 286 -9.53 14.27 15.50
N TYR A 287 -9.34 12.96 15.55
CA TYR A 287 -8.09 12.32 15.92
C TYR A 287 -7.39 11.68 14.72
N ALA A 288 -6.13 11.32 14.85
CA ALA A 288 -5.37 10.60 13.84
C ALA A 288 -4.24 9.80 14.49
N ASP A 289 -4.06 8.57 14.01
CA ASP A 289 -2.98 7.67 14.41
C ASP A 289 -2.95 7.37 15.93
N ASP A 290 -4.10 7.39 16.60
CA ASP A 290 -4.28 7.21 18.05
C ASP A 290 -4.94 5.88 18.43
N CYS A 291 -5.17 5.03 17.45
CA CYS A 291 -5.71 3.69 17.61
C CYS A 291 -4.93 2.71 16.73
N ILE A 292 -4.72 1.50 17.22
CA ILE A 292 -4.18 0.39 16.44
C ILE A 292 -5.26 -0.66 16.28
N ILE A 293 -5.45 -1.13 15.05
CA ILE A 293 -6.33 -2.26 14.74
C ILE A 293 -5.51 -3.44 14.24
N GLU A 294 -5.93 -4.64 14.59
CA GLU A 294 -5.50 -5.88 13.97
C GLU A 294 -6.55 -6.33 12.97
N LEU A 295 -6.17 -6.34 11.70
CA LEU A 295 -7.01 -6.71 10.57
C LEU A 295 -6.63 -8.11 10.08
N ASP A 296 -7.60 -9.01 9.97
CA ASP A 296 -7.45 -10.26 9.25
C ASP A 296 -7.34 -10.01 7.74
N ARG A 297 -6.24 -10.43 7.11
CA ARG A 297 -6.02 -10.18 5.68
C ARG A 297 -6.99 -10.94 4.78
N SER A 298 -7.44 -12.12 5.20
CA SER A 298 -8.30 -12.98 4.39
C SER A 298 -9.76 -12.54 4.41
N SER A 299 -10.27 -12.17 5.58
CA SER A 299 -11.66 -11.73 5.76
C SER A 299 -11.82 -10.22 5.68
N GLY A 300 -10.78 -9.45 6.04
CA GLY A 300 -10.84 -8.00 6.22
C GLY A 300 -11.49 -7.57 7.54
N GLU A 301 -11.78 -8.53 8.43
CA GLU A 301 -12.37 -8.26 9.74
C GLU A 301 -11.35 -7.67 10.71
N ILE A 302 -11.81 -6.76 11.57
CA ILE A 302 -11.00 -6.23 12.65
C ILE A 302 -11.10 -7.20 13.82
N ARG A 303 -10.04 -7.97 14.07
CA ARG A 303 -9.94 -8.94 15.16
C ARG A 303 -9.82 -8.26 16.52
N LYS A 304 -9.07 -7.15 16.56
CA LYS A 304 -8.76 -6.46 17.80
C LYS A 304 -8.51 -4.98 17.57
N LYS A 305 -8.90 -4.17 18.53
CA LYS A 305 -8.73 -2.71 18.51
C LYS A 305 -8.09 -2.27 19.81
N CYS A 306 -7.07 -1.43 19.75
CA CYS A 306 -6.36 -0.90 20.89
C CYS A 306 -6.30 0.63 20.83
N MET A 307 -6.88 1.30 21.80
CA MET A 307 -6.83 2.73 21.97
C MET A 307 -5.51 3.10 22.64
N LEU A 308 -4.67 3.90 22.00
CA LEU A 308 -3.39 4.27 22.56
C LEU A 308 -3.51 5.09 23.85
N GLU A 309 -4.59 5.87 24.01
CA GLU A 309 -4.91 6.56 25.27
C GLU A 309 -5.02 5.59 26.46
N ALA A 310 -5.62 4.42 26.25
CA ALA A 310 -5.75 3.43 27.33
C ALA A 310 -4.38 2.86 27.77
N LEU A 311 -3.40 2.86 26.88
CA LEU A 311 -2.05 2.36 27.14
C LEU A 311 -1.12 3.40 27.77
N ILE A 312 -1.16 4.64 27.27
CA ILE A 312 -0.16 5.66 27.61
C ILE A 312 -0.74 6.83 28.43
N GLY A 313 -2.05 6.80 28.71
CA GLY A 313 -2.75 7.87 29.41
C GLY A 313 -3.07 9.08 28.53
N ASP A 314 -3.72 10.04 29.10
CA ASP A 314 -4.26 11.23 28.42
C ASP A 314 -3.43 12.51 28.58
N LYS A 315 -2.35 12.46 29.36
CA LYS A 315 -1.48 13.62 29.68
C LYS A 315 -1.14 14.48 28.45
N TYR A 316 -0.93 13.84 27.30
CA TYR A 316 -0.54 14.53 26.07
C TYR A 316 -1.62 14.53 25.00
N LYS A 317 -2.83 14.09 25.33
CA LYS A 317 -3.93 13.99 24.39
C LYS A 317 -4.39 15.37 23.91
N THR A 318 -4.42 15.54 22.61
CA THR A 318 -4.93 16.76 21.94
C THR A 318 -5.62 16.36 20.65
N ASN A 319 -6.47 17.24 20.12
CA ASN A 319 -7.08 17.01 18.81
C ASN A 319 -6.04 16.85 17.69
N GLY A 320 -6.34 16.04 16.73
CA GLY A 320 -5.49 15.74 15.58
C GLY A 320 -4.53 14.56 15.85
N ASN A 321 -3.35 14.61 15.27
CA ASN A 321 -2.31 13.59 15.47
C ASN A 321 -1.46 13.94 16.70
N TRP A 322 -1.88 13.50 17.86
CA TRP A 322 -1.18 13.74 19.12
C TRP A 322 -0.09 12.70 19.41
N ILE A 323 -0.21 11.49 18.90
CA ILE A 323 0.80 10.41 19.02
C ILE A 323 2.04 10.74 18.18
N VAL A 324 1.84 11.24 16.98
CA VAL A 324 2.92 11.51 16.00
C VAL A 324 3.80 10.26 15.81
N ALA A 325 3.13 9.12 15.52
CA ALA A 325 3.82 7.87 15.24
C ALA A 325 4.81 8.04 14.08
N SER A 326 5.97 7.42 14.21
CA SER A 326 7.08 7.50 13.24
C SER A 326 7.63 6.12 12.83
N GLY A 327 7.07 5.05 13.35
CA GLY A 327 7.37 3.68 12.96
C GLY A 327 6.57 2.68 13.77
N MET A 328 6.34 1.50 13.19
CA MET A 328 5.67 0.39 13.85
C MET A 328 6.21 -0.92 13.31
N GLN A 329 6.48 -1.87 14.19
CA GLN A 329 6.95 -3.21 13.83
C GLN A 329 6.39 -4.26 14.79
N TYR A 330 6.09 -5.46 14.29
CA TYR A 330 5.68 -6.60 15.10
C TYR A 330 6.86 -7.57 15.26
N VAL A 331 7.21 -7.90 16.50
CA VAL A 331 8.34 -8.80 16.83
C VAL A 331 7.96 -9.68 18.01
N GLN A 332 7.94 -10.99 17.84
CA GLN A 332 7.74 -12.01 18.89
C GLN A 332 6.59 -11.69 19.87
N GLY A 333 5.41 -11.43 19.34
CA GLY A 333 4.22 -11.16 20.17
C GLY A 333 4.09 -9.72 20.65
N GLN A 334 5.09 -8.89 20.40
CA GLN A 334 5.13 -7.50 20.79
C GLN A 334 4.96 -6.56 19.60
N LEU A 335 4.18 -5.53 19.76
CA LEU A 335 4.08 -4.45 18.80
C LEU A 335 4.93 -3.26 19.28
N ILE A 336 5.94 -2.91 18.51
CA ILE A 336 6.84 -1.81 18.82
C ILE A 336 6.38 -0.57 18.07
N LEU A 337 6.14 0.51 18.81
CA LEU A 337 5.69 1.79 18.26
C LEU A 337 6.69 2.89 18.62
N THR A 338 7.10 3.68 17.63
CA THR A 338 7.87 4.90 17.85
C THR A 338 6.97 6.13 17.82
N MET A 339 7.13 7.00 18.81
CA MET A 339 6.39 8.26 18.98
C MET A 339 7.39 9.43 18.95
N ARG A 340 7.54 10.01 17.77
CA ARG A 340 8.55 11.03 17.52
C ARG A 340 8.47 12.24 18.45
N ARG A 341 7.25 12.77 18.64
CA ARG A 341 7.04 13.97 19.48
C ARG A 341 7.52 13.79 20.91
N TYR A 342 7.47 12.57 21.43
CA TYR A 342 7.80 12.24 22.81
C TYR A 342 9.16 11.56 22.95
N HIS A 343 9.97 11.54 21.89
CA HIS A 343 11.28 10.88 21.89
C HIS A 343 11.21 9.44 22.43
N THR A 344 10.15 8.72 22.10
CA THR A 344 9.76 7.49 22.78
C THR A 344 9.62 6.32 21.82
N VAL A 345 10.07 5.16 22.27
CA VAL A 345 9.75 3.84 21.72
C VAL A 345 9.04 3.04 22.80
N ILE A 346 7.90 2.48 22.50
CA ILE A 346 7.15 1.59 23.41
C ILE A 346 7.03 0.20 22.84
N SER A 347 7.07 -0.79 23.72
CA SER A 347 6.71 -2.18 23.44
C SER A 347 5.35 -2.48 24.03
N ILE A 348 4.45 -2.99 23.22
CA ILE A 348 3.10 -3.34 23.58
C ILE A 348 2.94 -4.86 23.46
N ASP A 349 2.65 -5.55 24.56
CA ASP A 349 2.12 -6.92 24.52
C ASP A 349 0.74 -6.83 23.87
N TRP A 350 0.66 -7.29 22.63
CA TRP A 350 -0.57 -7.14 21.85
C TRP A 350 -1.73 -7.98 22.38
N GLU A 351 -1.41 -9.16 22.89
CA GLU A 351 -2.46 -10.05 23.41
C GLU A 351 -3.09 -9.50 24.69
N LYS A 352 -2.27 -8.99 25.61
CA LYS A 352 -2.73 -8.43 26.87
C LYS A 352 -3.14 -6.96 26.77
N GLN A 353 -2.77 -6.28 25.69
CA GLN A 353 -2.92 -4.83 25.52
C GLN A 353 -2.31 -4.04 26.71
N LEU A 354 -1.07 -4.33 27.01
CA LEU A 354 -0.29 -3.69 28.06
C LEU A 354 1.06 -3.23 27.52
N VAL A 355 1.58 -2.13 28.05
CA VAL A 355 2.94 -1.70 27.76
C VAL A 355 3.91 -2.56 28.56
N ASN A 356 4.86 -3.20 27.87
CA ASN A 356 5.92 -4.00 28.50
C ASN A 356 7.04 -3.10 29.00
N TRP A 357 7.57 -2.25 28.13
CA TRP A 357 8.66 -1.34 28.42
C TRP A 357 8.61 -0.08 27.56
N VAL A 358 9.30 0.95 28.04
CA VAL A 358 9.41 2.26 27.40
C VAL A 358 10.88 2.67 27.33
N LEU A 359 11.38 2.94 26.14
CA LEU A 359 12.67 3.57 25.89
C LEU A 359 12.44 5.05 25.59
N ALA A 360 12.72 5.92 26.54
CA ALA A 360 12.46 7.36 26.43
C ALA A 360 13.29 8.16 27.43
N PRO A 361 13.44 9.49 27.26
CA PRO A 361 13.88 10.36 28.33
C PRO A 361 12.92 10.30 29.53
N GLU A 362 13.47 10.06 30.72
CA GLU A 362 12.69 9.90 31.96
C GLU A 362 11.73 11.09 32.21
N SER A 363 12.20 12.31 31.95
CA SER A 363 11.44 13.54 32.17
C SER A 363 10.10 13.61 31.43
N ILE A 364 9.95 12.84 30.36
CA ILE A 364 8.71 12.83 29.54
C ILE A 364 7.60 12.05 30.24
N TRP A 365 7.93 10.87 30.79
CA TRP A 365 6.93 9.95 31.31
C TRP A 365 6.86 9.90 32.85
N ARG A 366 7.73 10.67 33.56
CA ARG A 366 7.66 10.81 35.01
C ARG A 366 6.28 11.34 35.43
N GLY A 367 5.68 10.75 36.46
CA GLY A 367 4.36 11.08 36.96
C GLY A 367 3.21 10.63 36.06
N THR A 368 3.43 9.67 35.14
CA THR A 368 2.42 9.07 34.29
C THR A 368 2.28 7.58 34.56
N VAL A 369 1.29 6.96 33.90
CA VAL A 369 1.07 5.49 33.96
C VAL A 369 2.21 4.67 33.35
N LEU A 370 3.17 5.31 32.70
CA LEU A 370 4.32 4.67 32.07
C LEU A 370 5.64 4.84 32.85
N GLU A 371 5.62 5.49 34.00
CA GLU A 371 6.84 5.72 34.75
C GLU A 371 7.53 4.43 35.19
N ASP A 372 6.76 3.44 35.66
CA ASP A 372 7.24 2.12 36.05
C ASP A 372 7.66 1.22 34.88
N LYS A 373 7.39 1.65 33.65
CA LYS A 373 7.76 0.94 32.41
C LYS A 373 9.03 1.49 31.75
N LEU A 374 9.58 2.57 32.29
CA LEU A 374 10.79 3.15 31.73
C LEU A 374 11.98 2.22 31.93
N LEU A 375 12.69 1.95 30.84
CA LEU A 375 13.93 1.19 30.86
C LEU A 375 15.04 2.02 31.58
N VAL A 376 15.83 1.34 32.38
CA VAL A 376 16.97 1.94 33.07
C VAL A 376 18.25 1.66 32.27
N SER A 377 19.13 2.64 32.14
CA SER A 377 20.43 2.39 31.51
C SER A 377 21.29 1.50 32.40
N ASP A 378 21.89 0.47 31.86
CA ASP A 378 22.89 -0.38 32.52
C ASP A 378 24.30 0.25 32.51
N SER A 379 24.46 1.32 31.77
CA SER A 379 25.61 2.17 31.66
C SER A 379 25.20 3.61 32.03
N GLN A 380 26.06 4.56 31.95
CA GLN A 380 25.69 5.97 32.18
C GLN A 380 25.03 6.64 30.97
N ASP A 381 24.61 5.84 29.97
CA ASP A 381 23.96 6.34 28.79
C ASP A 381 22.60 6.95 29.12
N ARG A 382 22.28 8.03 28.45
CA ARG A 382 20.97 8.67 28.52
C ARG A 382 20.30 8.63 27.17
N MET A 383 18.98 8.41 27.16
CA MET A 383 18.19 8.64 25.97
C MET A 383 18.18 10.15 25.69
N ASP A 384 18.77 10.55 24.56
CA ASP A 384 18.85 11.96 24.19
C ASP A 384 17.49 12.50 23.69
N GLY A 385 17.36 13.83 23.67
CA GLY A 385 16.18 14.50 23.10
C GLY A 385 16.06 14.45 21.58
N TYR A 386 16.57 13.41 20.93
CA TYR A 386 16.41 13.18 19.49
C TYR A 386 15.09 12.53 19.17
N MET A 387 14.48 12.92 18.06
CA MET A 387 13.22 12.35 17.59
C MET A 387 13.48 11.01 16.87
N PRO A 388 13.02 9.86 17.42
CA PRO A 388 13.19 8.58 16.79
C PRO A 388 12.24 8.41 15.58
N GLU A 389 12.76 7.80 14.53
CA GLU A 389 12.04 7.45 13.33
C GLU A 389 12.31 5.99 12.97
N SER A 390 11.35 5.33 12.32
CA SER A 390 11.50 4.04 11.68
C SER A 390 12.39 3.03 12.42
N PRO A 391 11.90 2.36 13.45
CA PRO A 391 12.68 1.38 14.18
C PRO A 391 12.97 0.18 13.29
N ASP A 392 14.18 -0.33 13.35
CA ASP A 392 14.57 -1.64 12.86
C ASP A 392 14.94 -2.51 14.05
N ILE A 393 14.13 -3.52 14.32
CA ILE A 393 14.20 -4.31 15.54
C ILE A 393 14.38 -5.77 15.20
N TYR A 394 15.28 -6.42 15.91
CA TYR A 394 15.46 -7.85 15.82
C TYR A 394 15.85 -8.44 17.18
N VAL A 395 15.49 -9.71 17.36
CA VAL A 395 15.79 -10.47 18.56
C VAL A 395 17.07 -11.26 18.32
N GLN A 396 17.94 -11.28 19.31
CA GLN A 396 19.12 -12.14 19.30
C GLN A 396 18.83 -13.52 19.88
N GLU A 397 19.74 -14.46 19.67
CA GLU A 397 19.67 -15.82 20.21
C GLU A 397 19.63 -15.84 21.75
N ASP A 398 20.20 -14.82 22.40
CA ASP A 398 20.21 -14.63 23.86
C ASP A 398 18.94 -13.97 24.41
N GLY A 399 17.93 -13.69 23.54
CA GLY A 399 16.68 -13.06 23.92
C GLY A 399 16.73 -11.52 24.01
N HIS A 400 17.90 -10.92 23.86
CA HIS A 400 18.03 -9.46 23.85
C HIS A 400 17.46 -8.87 22.57
N LEU A 401 16.80 -7.71 22.71
CA LEU A 401 16.31 -6.94 21.58
C LEU A 401 17.39 -5.94 21.13
N ARG A 402 17.71 -5.97 19.86
CA ARG A 402 18.51 -4.89 19.25
C ARG A 402 17.63 -3.98 18.44
N ILE A 403 17.77 -2.69 18.70
CA ILE A 403 17.01 -1.62 18.06
C ILE A 403 17.97 -0.66 17.38
N ARG A 404 17.69 -0.36 16.11
CA ARG A 404 18.30 0.74 15.38
C ARG A 404 17.24 1.82 15.18
N LEU A 405 17.59 3.04 15.52
CA LEU A 405 16.69 4.18 15.39
C LEU A 405 17.35 5.25 14.54
N TYR A 406 16.66 5.70 13.51
CA TYR A 406 17.03 6.95 12.85
C TYR A 406 16.62 8.10 13.76
N CYS A 407 17.57 8.93 14.17
CA CYS A 407 17.37 10.00 15.14
C CYS A 407 17.56 11.36 14.49
N ILE A 408 16.52 12.19 14.52
CA ILE A 408 16.53 13.55 13.97
C ILE A 408 16.74 14.55 15.13
N GLN A 409 17.67 15.47 14.98
CA GLN A 409 17.88 16.53 15.96
C GLN A 409 16.66 17.45 16.05
N ASN A 410 16.19 17.67 17.28
CA ASN A 410 15.10 18.61 17.56
C ASN A 410 15.66 20.00 17.94
N LYS A 411 15.46 21.00 17.09
CA LYS A 411 15.71 22.41 17.45
C LYS A 411 14.41 23.07 17.91
N GLY A 412 14.05 22.87 19.17
CA GLY A 412 13.02 23.63 19.88
C GLY A 412 11.67 22.94 19.96
N ASN A 413 11.32 22.54 21.14
CA ASN A 413 10.04 22.45 21.84
C ASN A 413 10.02 21.43 22.99
N VAL A 414 11.17 20.84 23.32
CA VAL A 414 11.34 20.11 24.59
C VAL A 414 12.52 20.73 25.30
N PRO A 415 12.43 21.09 26.60
CA PRO A 415 13.59 21.53 27.37
C PRO A 415 14.54 20.35 27.49
N ALA A 416 15.57 20.31 26.66
CA ALA A 416 16.67 19.37 26.81
C ALA A 416 17.62 19.92 27.89
N GLU A 417 17.58 19.39 29.07
CA GLU A 417 18.71 19.46 29.97
C GLU A 417 19.82 18.59 29.37
N GLY A 418 20.87 19.21 28.88
CA GLY A 418 22.05 18.59 28.32
C GLY A 418 22.06 18.54 26.78
N ALA A 419 22.07 19.69 26.13
CA ALA A 419 22.27 19.78 24.69
C ALA A 419 23.67 19.30 24.31
N VAL A 420 23.74 18.15 23.63
CA VAL A 420 24.90 17.77 22.85
C VAL A 420 24.91 18.63 21.60
N SER A 421 26.03 19.29 21.33
CA SER A 421 26.20 20.28 20.24
C SER A 421 26.30 19.66 18.83
N ASP A 422 26.06 18.37 18.68
CA ASP A 422 26.22 17.69 17.39
C ASP A 422 25.02 17.94 16.47
N ASP A 423 25.31 18.65 15.43
CA ASP A 423 24.35 19.18 14.45
C ASP A 423 23.80 18.15 13.47
N ASP A 424 24.16 16.87 13.52
CA ASP A 424 23.85 15.88 12.50
C ASP A 424 22.74 14.90 12.92
N SER A 425 21.97 14.41 11.93
CA SER A 425 21.12 13.24 12.13
C SER A 425 22.00 12.01 12.31
N ARG A 426 21.50 11.01 13.03
CA ARG A 426 22.30 9.81 13.33
C ARG A 426 21.43 8.57 13.40
N ILE A 427 22.05 7.43 13.31
CA ILE A 427 21.45 6.13 13.59
C ILE A 427 22.02 5.66 14.93
N ASP A 428 21.14 5.52 15.91
CA ASP A 428 21.48 5.02 17.24
C ASP A 428 21.20 3.52 17.34
N PHE A 429 22.10 2.79 17.98
CA PHE A 429 22.04 1.34 18.20
C PHE A 429 21.85 1.07 19.68
N TYR A 430 20.72 0.49 20.03
CA TYR A 430 20.39 0.09 21.40
C TYR A 430 20.30 -1.42 21.51
N GLU A 431 20.67 -1.93 22.67
CA GLU A 431 20.38 -3.28 23.12
C GLU A 431 19.50 -3.19 24.34
N ILE A 432 18.43 -3.96 24.38
CA ILE A 432 17.45 -4.00 25.46
C ILE A 432 17.46 -5.41 26.04
N ASP A 433 17.59 -5.50 27.35
CA ASP A 433 17.31 -6.68 28.15
C ASP A 433 15.90 -6.54 28.74
N PRO A 434 14.87 -7.20 28.17
CA PRO A 434 13.51 -7.06 28.65
C PRO A 434 13.30 -7.66 30.05
N GLU A 435 14.09 -8.69 30.42
CA GLU A 435 13.98 -9.37 31.71
C GLU A 435 14.53 -8.50 32.85
N LYS A 436 15.67 -7.84 32.61
CA LYS A 436 16.27 -6.92 33.60
C LYS A 436 15.68 -5.52 33.54
N HIS A 437 14.86 -5.24 32.54
CA HIS A 437 14.27 -3.93 32.32
C HIS A 437 15.31 -2.84 32.09
N THR A 438 16.39 -3.17 31.35
CA THR A 438 17.53 -2.27 31.11
C THR A 438 17.78 -2.07 29.61
N PHE A 439 18.49 -0.99 29.29
CA PHE A 439 19.02 -0.75 27.95
C PHE A 439 20.48 -0.31 27.98
N HIS A 440 21.18 -0.59 26.90
CA HIS A 440 22.52 -0.14 26.62
C HIS A 440 22.60 0.50 25.23
N LYS A 441 23.20 1.70 25.13
CA LYS A 441 23.47 2.35 23.86
C LYS A 441 24.85 1.94 23.35
N ARG A 442 24.88 1.04 22.37
CA ARG A 442 26.14 0.50 21.87
C ARG A 442 26.97 1.49 21.07
N ARG A 443 26.32 2.27 20.18
CA ARG A 443 26.98 3.23 19.29
C ARG A 443 26.01 4.15 18.58
N SER A 444 26.57 5.14 17.89
CA SER A 444 25.87 6.01 16.93
C SER A 444 26.65 6.11 15.63
N VAL A 445 25.94 6.20 14.52
CA VAL A 445 26.50 6.44 13.17
C VAL A 445 25.91 7.73 12.63
N ALA A 446 26.76 8.70 12.30
CA ALA A 446 26.33 9.96 11.71
C ALA A 446 25.81 9.74 10.27
N VAL A 447 24.71 10.39 9.93
CA VAL A 447 24.13 10.41 8.58
C VAL A 447 23.86 11.84 8.14
N VAL A 448 23.57 12.03 6.86
CA VAL A 448 23.28 13.36 6.33
C VAL A 448 22.07 13.98 7.05
N LYS A 449 22.23 15.20 7.52
CA LYS A 449 21.26 15.92 8.34
C LYS A 449 19.90 16.10 7.69
N SER A 450 18.84 15.57 8.31
CA SER A 450 17.45 15.74 7.93
C SER A 450 16.68 16.65 8.88
N GLN A 451 15.71 17.42 8.38
CA GLN A 451 14.94 18.37 9.20
C GLN A 451 13.69 17.77 9.83
N ARG A 452 12.96 16.91 9.13
CA ARG A 452 11.64 16.40 9.53
C ARG A 452 11.25 15.16 8.75
N ASP A 453 10.34 14.36 9.34
CA ASP A 453 9.41 13.41 8.73
C ASP A 453 9.99 12.43 7.70
N ALA A 454 11.28 12.20 7.71
CA ALA A 454 11.89 11.48 6.63
C ALA A 454 13.22 10.89 7.08
N GLY A 455 13.16 9.87 7.83
CA GLY A 455 14.27 8.99 8.09
C GLY A 455 13.74 7.56 8.06
N CYS A 456 14.49 6.66 7.51
CA CYS A 456 14.25 5.24 7.66
C CYS A 456 15.60 4.53 7.76
N VAL A 457 15.59 3.41 8.42
CA VAL A 457 16.72 2.51 8.54
C VAL A 457 16.24 1.15 8.08
N TYR A 458 17.00 0.53 7.22
CA TYR A 458 16.79 -0.83 6.78
C TYR A 458 18.07 -1.63 6.98
N ARG A 459 17.93 -2.88 7.32
CA ARG A 459 19.03 -3.81 7.48
C ARG A 459 18.92 -4.96 6.48
N ASP A 460 20.05 -5.43 6.00
CA ASP A 460 20.16 -6.71 5.33
C ASP A 460 20.92 -7.74 6.20
N PRO A 461 20.96 -9.01 5.79
CA PRO A 461 21.70 -10.06 6.49
C PRO A 461 23.21 -9.80 6.63
N GLU A 462 23.80 -9.00 5.75
CA GLU A 462 25.22 -8.63 5.78
C GLU A 462 25.53 -7.43 6.67
N ASP A 463 24.58 -7.00 7.51
CA ASP A 463 24.68 -5.84 8.38
C ASP A 463 24.86 -4.51 7.62
N ARG A 464 24.37 -4.42 6.39
CA ARG A 464 24.29 -3.18 5.62
C ARG A 464 23.07 -2.37 6.06
N ILE A 465 23.19 -1.07 6.03
CA ILE A 465 22.14 -0.15 6.45
C ILE A 465 21.73 0.72 5.27
N LEU A 466 20.45 0.73 4.95
CA LEU A 466 19.85 1.71 4.05
C LEU A 466 19.24 2.83 4.88
N SER A 467 19.67 4.05 4.65
CA SER A 467 19.22 5.26 5.36
C SER A 467 18.67 6.28 4.38
N LEU A 468 17.55 6.93 4.74
CA LEU A 468 16.98 8.04 4.00
C LEU A 468 16.99 9.31 4.84
N SER A 469 17.72 10.32 4.41
CA SER A 469 17.59 11.70 4.86
C SER A 469 16.65 12.44 3.92
N GLY A 470 15.36 12.37 4.19
CA GLY A 470 14.33 12.74 3.19
C GLY A 470 14.04 14.22 3.06
N MET A 471 14.52 15.05 4.02
CA MET A 471 14.32 16.50 4.01
C MET A 471 15.57 17.23 4.50
N LEU A 472 16.51 17.51 3.61
CA LEU A 472 17.76 18.19 3.95
C LEU A 472 17.56 19.64 4.37
N MET A 473 18.33 20.10 5.38
CA MET A 473 18.27 21.47 5.90
C MET A 473 18.87 22.50 4.98
N ARG A 474 20.01 22.22 4.37
CA ARG A 474 20.69 23.16 3.48
C ARG A 474 20.15 23.04 2.07
N ARG A 475 19.65 24.15 1.55
CA ARG A 475 19.08 24.26 0.21
C ARG A 475 20.15 24.62 -0.84
N THR A 476 21.32 24.03 -0.77
CA THR A 476 22.34 24.21 -1.80
C THR A 476 22.05 23.27 -2.97
N GLU A 477 22.15 23.78 -4.17
CA GLU A 477 22.21 23.02 -5.44
C GLU A 477 21.01 22.10 -5.76
N ASN A 478 19.77 22.49 -5.48
CA ASN A 478 18.58 21.66 -5.73
C ASN A 478 18.53 20.31 -4.97
N LEU A 479 19.41 20.09 -4.01
CA LEU A 479 19.39 18.90 -3.17
C LEU A 479 18.29 19.01 -2.10
N ARG A 480 17.46 17.95 -1.99
CA ARG A 480 16.33 17.91 -1.07
C ARG A 480 16.31 16.68 -0.18
N ALA A 481 16.89 15.58 -0.65
CA ALA A 481 17.00 14.33 0.08
C ALA A 481 18.27 13.57 -0.29
N CYS A 482 18.63 12.62 0.55
CA CYS A 482 19.79 11.76 0.36
C CYS A 482 19.44 10.34 0.81
N ILE A 483 19.78 9.35 -0.01
CA ILE A 483 19.77 7.95 0.37
C ILE A 483 21.22 7.53 0.55
N GLU A 484 21.51 6.83 1.63
CA GLU A 484 22.83 6.32 1.93
C GLU A 484 22.77 4.83 2.25
N GLU A 485 23.65 4.07 1.65
CA GLU A 485 24.01 2.72 2.06
C GLU A 485 25.28 2.79 2.87
N LEU A 486 25.23 2.25 4.07
CA LEU A 486 26.32 2.30 5.03
C LEU A 486 26.70 0.88 5.45
N ASP A 487 27.97 0.66 5.66
CA ASP A 487 28.47 -0.49 6.40
C ASP A 487 28.00 -0.39 7.85
N GLY A 488 27.23 -1.39 8.29
CA GLY A 488 26.59 -1.33 9.60
C GLY A 488 27.57 -1.46 10.77
N GLN A 489 28.78 -1.99 10.56
CA GLN A 489 29.78 -2.11 11.62
C GLN A 489 30.64 -0.86 11.73
N THR A 490 31.10 -0.34 10.61
CA THR A 490 32.06 0.76 10.56
C THR A 490 31.38 2.12 10.37
N GLY A 491 30.16 2.16 9.88
CA GLY A 491 29.46 3.39 9.46
C GLY A 491 29.99 3.98 8.15
N ARG A 492 30.90 3.29 7.45
CA ARG A 492 31.46 3.76 6.18
C ARG A 492 30.37 3.82 5.10
N MET A 493 30.33 4.93 4.38
CA MET A 493 29.43 5.09 3.23
C MET A 493 29.88 4.18 2.08
N ILE A 494 28.93 3.41 1.53
CA ILE A 494 29.14 2.48 0.43
C ILE A 494 28.54 3.06 -0.85
N ASN A 495 27.28 3.46 -0.78
CA ASN A 495 26.59 4.09 -1.89
C ASN A 495 25.78 5.29 -1.39
N ARG A 496 25.70 6.34 -2.22
CA ARG A 496 24.90 7.53 -1.91
C ARG A 496 24.22 8.08 -3.15
N LEU A 497 22.89 8.24 -3.04
CA LEU A 497 22.08 8.88 -4.06
C LEU A 497 21.56 10.22 -3.54
N ARG A 498 21.90 11.31 -4.21
CA ARG A 498 21.40 12.65 -3.89
C ARG A 498 20.21 13.01 -4.76
N LEU A 499 19.10 13.41 -4.13
CA LEU A 499 17.82 13.57 -4.77
C LEU A 499 17.35 15.03 -4.76
N CYS A 500 16.73 15.49 -5.86
CA CYS A 500 16.25 16.87 -5.99
C CYS A 500 14.91 17.13 -5.29
N LYS A 501 14.23 16.12 -4.76
CA LYS A 501 12.92 16.22 -4.09
C LYS A 501 12.96 15.64 -2.68
N ARG A 502 11.88 15.88 -1.93
CA ARG A 502 11.71 15.40 -0.57
C ARG A 502 10.99 14.06 -0.58
N TYR A 503 11.48 13.13 0.21
CA TYR A 503 10.90 11.80 0.36
C TYR A 503 10.61 11.53 1.83
N ARG A 504 9.70 10.60 2.09
CA ARG A 504 9.27 10.24 3.46
C ARG A 504 9.87 8.94 3.92
N SER A 505 10.00 8.00 3.02
CA SER A 505 10.44 6.65 3.33
C SER A 505 11.14 6.04 2.13
N ALA A 506 12.04 5.13 2.41
CA ALA A 506 12.70 4.29 1.43
C ALA A 506 12.64 2.84 1.92
N TRP A 507 12.58 1.91 0.98
CA TRP A 507 12.55 0.47 1.22
C TRP A 507 13.38 -0.24 0.17
N ILE A 508 13.79 -1.44 0.49
CA ILE A 508 14.34 -2.36 -0.51
C ILE A 508 13.20 -2.78 -1.44
N PHE A 509 13.44 -2.75 -2.74
CA PHE A 509 12.47 -3.19 -3.73
C PHE A 509 12.59 -4.70 -3.93
N THR A 510 11.66 -5.45 -3.36
CA THR A 510 11.64 -6.91 -3.35
C THR A 510 10.32 -7.45 -3.89
N PRO A 511 10.07 -7.38 -5.21
CA PRO A 511 8.87 -7.95 -5.80
C PRO A 511 8.94 -9.49 -5.80
N ASP A 512 7.81 -10.12 -5.51
CA ASP A 512 7.65 -11.58 -5.57
C ASP A 512 7.18 -12.00 -6.97
N ILE A 513 8.14 -12.17 -7.88
CA ILE A 513 7.86 -12.51 -9.29
C ILE A 513 7.16 -13.86 -9.42
N GLU A 514 7.53 -14.82 -8.60
CA GLU A 514 6.92 -16.16 -8.61
C GLU A 514 5.43 -16.06 -8.23
N ALA A 515 5.11 -15.42 -7.11
CA ALA A 515 3.72 -15.23 -6.69
C ALA A 515 2.89 -14.43 -7.70
N TYR A 516 3.50 -13.43 -8.36
CA TYR A 516 2.78 -12.64 -9.38
C TYR A 516 2.48 -13.45 -10.65
N SER A 517 3.24 -14.51 -10.93
CA SER A 517 3.03 -15.39 -12.08
C SER A 517 1.84 -16.35 -11.90
N ILE A 518 1.41 -16.58 -10.66
CA ILE A 518 0.31 -17.49 -10.34
C ILE A 518 -1.04 -16.82 -10.62
N PRO A 519 -1.96 -17.48 -11.37
CA PRO A 519 -3.30 -16.96 -11.55
C PRO A 519 -4.08 -16.98 -10.23
N LEU A 520 -4.85 -15.92 -9.96
CA LEU A 520 -5.71 -15.84 -8.80
C LEU A 520 -7.11 -16.34 -9.14
N LYS A 521 -7.74 -17.04 -8.20
CA LYS A 521 -9.19 -17.24 -8.22
C LYS A 521 -9.82 -15.95 -7.71
N HIS A 522 -10.44 -15.21 -8.60
CA HIS A 522 -11.10 -13.97 -8.25
C HIS A 522 -12.58 -14.18 -7.94
N ASP A 523 -13.04 -13.49 -6.93
CA ASP A 523 -14.45 -13.26 -6.68
C ASP A 523 -14.75 -11.77 -6.93
N LEU A 524 -15.35 -11.50 -8.10
CA LEU A 524 -15.71 -10.14 -8.50
C LEU A 524 -16.65 -9.45 -7.51
N ASN A 525 -17.29 -10.24 -6.67
CA ASN A 525 -18.24 -9.76 -5.67
C ASN A 525 -17.63 -9.59 -4.28
N ALA A 526 -16.37 -10.00 -4.07
CA ALA A 526 -15.74 -9.92 -2.77
C ALA A 526 -15.07 -8.57 -2.53
N ILE A 527 -15.55 -7.84 -1.54
CA ILE A 527 -14.83 -6.73 -0.91
C ILE A 527 -14.80 -7.03 0.58
N LYS A 528 -13.62 -6.95 1.14
CA LYS A 528 -13.39 -7.22 2.55
C LYS A 528 -13.26 -5.90 3.30
N GLY A 529 -13.71 -5.88 4.55
CA GLY A 529 -13.59 -4.72 5.38
C GLY A 529 -14.55 -4.75 6.56
N SER A 530 -14.31 -3.86 7.48
CA SER A 530 -15.20 -3.62 8.62
C SER A 530 -16.02 -2.39 8.31
N LEU A 531 -17.25 -2.61 7.89
CA LEU A 531 -18.25 -1.55 7.76
C LEU A 531 -19.29 -1.78 8.87
N GLU A 532 -19.65 -0.72 9.54
CA GLU A 532 -20.80 -0.79 10.44
C GLU A 532 -22.04 -1.13 9.63
N PRO A 533 -22.87 -2.09 10.10
CA PRO A 533 -24.11 -2.41 9.41
C PRO A 533 -25.06 -1.20 9.45
N PRO A 534 -25.89 -1.02 8.42
CA PRO A 534 -26.87 0.03 8.44
C PRO A 534 -27.89 -0.18 9.55
N GLU A 535 -28.34 0.91 10.14
CA GLU A 535 -29.33 0.90 11.20
C GLU A 535 -30.74 0.63 10.67
N ARG A 536 -31.60 0.01 11.47
CA ARG A 536 -33.02 -0.14 11.13
C ARG A 536 -33.67 1.24 11.04
N TYR A 537 -34.39 1.48 9.95
CA TYR A 537 -35.12 2.71 9.71
C TYR A 537 -36.63 2.47 9.94
N THR A 538 -37.20 3.20 10.87
CA THR A 538 -38.63 3.12 11.24
C THR A 538 -39.41 4.40 10.92
N GLY A 539 -38.73 5.40 10.38
CA GLY A 539 -39.33 6.69 10.02
C GLY A 539 -40.10 6.64 8.69
N GLN A 540 -40.87 7.66 8.43
CA GLN A 540 -41.42 7.90 7.09
C GLN A 540 -40.39 8.61 6.23
N LEU A 541 -40.12 8.05 5.06
CA LEU A 541 -39.24 8.69 4.10
C LEU A 541 -39.92 9.98 3.59
N PRO A 542 -39.24 11.14 3.62
CA PRO A 542 -39.78 12.34 3.00
C PRO A 542 -40.01 12.15 1.50
N GLU A 543 -40.94 12.88 0.93
CA GLU A 543 -41.32 12.75 -0.47
C GLU A 543 -40.09 12.97 -1.39
N PRO A 544 -39.74 12.01 -2.23
CA PRO A 544 -38.57 12.12 -3.09
C PRO A 544 -38.75 13.24 -4.13
N VAL A 545 -37.69 13.96 -4.39
CA VAL A 545 -37.71 14.99 -5.43
C VAL A 545 -37.92 14.37 -6.81
N PRO A 546 -38.94 14.81 -7.59
CA PRO A 546 -39.26 14.21 -8.88
C PRO A 546 -38.17 14.34 -9.94
N GLU A 547 -37.16 15.17 -9.72
CA GLU A 547 -36.19 15.58 -10.74
C GLU A 547 -34.77 15.01 -10.57
N LYS A 548 -34.34 14.36 -11.55
CA LYS A 548 -33.03 14.35 -12.26
C LYS A 548 -31.74 14.42 -11.44
N LEU A 549 -31.55 13.51 -10.54
CA LEU A 549 -30.21 13.25 -9.99
C LEU A 549 -29.28 12.57 -11.00
N LYS A 550 -29.73 12.27 -12.21
CA LYS A 550 -29.00 11.57 -13.28
C LYS A 550 -27.60 12.13 -13.59
N LYS A 551 -27.32 13.38 -13.21
CA LYS A 551 -26.02 14.02 -13.40
C LYS A 551 -25.12 13.97 -12.15
N LYS A 552 -25.67 13.68 -10.96
CA LYS A 552 -24.94 13.74 -9.69
C LYS A 552 -24.59 12.35 -9.14
N ILE A 553 -25.46 11.36 -9.33
CA ILE A 553 -25.23 9.97 -8.89
C ILE A 553 -25.33 9.06 -10.12
N PHE A 554 -24.27 8.33 -10.38
CA PHE A 554 -24.10 7.58 -11.60
C PHE A 554 -24.54 6.13 -11.52
N GLY A 555 -24.88 5.64 -10.37
CA GLY A 555 -25.38 4.29 -10.22
C GLY A 555 -24.95 3.63 -8.93
N ASN A 556 -25.54 2.49 -8.70
CA ASN A 556 -25.19 1.57 -7.65
C ASN A 556 -24.49 0.37 -8.27
N ILE A 557 -23.47 -0.10 -7.63
CA ILE A 557 -22.82 -1.37 -7.96
C ILE A 557 -22.98 -2.23 -6.72
N ARG A 558 -23.68 -3.34 -6.86
CA ARG A 558 -23.68 -4.39 -5.85
C ARG A 558 -22.43 -5.24 -6.05
N VAL A 559 -21.63 -5.34 -5.03
CA VAL A 559 -20.48 -6.23 -5.02
C VAL A 559 -20.66 -7.18 -3.86
N SER A 560 -21.07 -8.41 -4.12
CA SER A 560 -21.38 -9.39 -3.09
C SER A 560 -22.36 -8.81 -2.06
N ASP A 561 -21.93 -8.74 -0.82
CA ASP A 561 -22.71 -8.24 0.31
C ASP A 561 -22.50 -6.74 0.57
N THR A 562 -21.94 -6.01 -0.40
CA THR A 562 -21.67 -4.58 -0.29
C THR A 562 -22.28 -3.80 -1.43
N LEU A 563 -22.97 -2.71 -1.10
CA LEU A 563 -23.50 -1.72 -2.03
C LEU A 563 -22.48 -0.60 -2.25
N PHE A 564 -22.16 -0.32 -3.50
CA PHE A 564 -21.39 0.85 -3.88
C PHE A 564 -22.27 1.88 -4.56
N LEU A 565 -22.13 3.13 -4.12
CA LEU A 565 -22.73 4.29 -4.74
C LEU A 565 -21.64 5.25 -5.20
N PHE A 566 -21.72 5.65 -6.46
CA PHE A 566 -20.80 6.64 -7.03
C PHE A 566 -21.50 7.97 -7.17
N ALA A 567 -21.00 8.98 -6.47
CA ALA A 567 -21.48 10.35 -6.56
C ALA A 567 -20.49 11.25 -7.29
N PHE A 568 -20.99 12.05 -8.22
CA PHE A 568 -20.21 13.11 -8.87
C PHE A 568 -20.49 14.46 -8.23
N ALA A 569 -19.45 15.08 -7.94
CA ALA A 569 -19.11 16.44 -7.51
C ALA A 569 -20.14 17.55 -7.54
N ALA A 570 -21.31 17.42 -6.98
CA ALA A 570 -22.14 18.59 -6.72
C ALA A 570 -23.17 18.34 -5.63
N GLY A 571 -22.73 17.93 -4.47
CA GLY A 571 -23.59 17.76 -3.32
C GLY A 571 -22.97 16.83 -2.29
N SER A 572 -23.37 16.97 -1.06
CA SER A 572 -22.96 16.12 0.05
C SER A 572 -23.99 15.01 0.21
N VAL A 573 -23.60 13.76 -0.01
CA VAL A 573 -24.43 12.61 0.36
C VAL A 573 -24.36 12.47 1.88
N SER A 574 -25.51 12.62 2.54
CA SER A 574 -25.61 12.50 4.00
C SER A 574 -26.12 11.14 4.45
N ARG A 575 -27.07 10.57 3.71
CA ARG A 575 -27.70 9.28 4.05
C ARG A 575 -28.03 8.47 2.82
N VAL A 576 -28.00 7.16 2.99
CA VAL A 576 -28.53 6.18 2.04
C VAL A 576 -29.59 5.34 2.76
N TYR A 577 -30.77 5.26 2.17
CA TYR A 577 -31.88 4.46 2.68
C TYR A 577 -32.10 3.26 1.76
N LEU A 578 -32.30 2.11 2.36
CA LEU A 578 -32.79 0.89 1.73
C LEU A 578 -34.19 0.63 2.23
N ILE A 579 -35.18 0.80 1.37
CA ILE A 579 -36.59 0.68 1.73
C ILE A 579 -37.16 -0.57 1.06
N GLY A 580 -37.46 -1.59 1.86
CA GLY A 580 -38.11 -2.82 1.42
C GLY A 580 -39.57 -2.88 1.85
N GLU A 581 -40.27 -3.96 1.47
CA GLU A 581 -41.66 -4.18 1.84
C GLU A 581 -41.84 -4.43 3.36
N LYS A 582 -40.89 -5.16 3.96
CA LYS A 582 -40.95 -5.59 5.34
C LYS A 582 -39.94 -4.89 6.23
N HIS A 583 -38.80 -4.54 5.66
CA HIS A 583 -37.66 -4.04 6.41
C HIS A 583 -37.08 -2.79 5.72
N SER A 584 -36.64 -1.85 6.51
CA SER A 584 -35.98 -0.65 5.99
C SER A 584 -34.74 -0.33 6.81
N TYR A 585 -33.72 0.20 6.16
CA TYR A 585 -32.43 0.51 6.76
C TYR A 585 -31.91 1.87 6.30
N VAL A 586 -31.08 2.48 7.13
CA VAL A 586 -30.39 3.74 6.82
C VAL A 586 -28.91 3.65 7.20
N GLN A 587 -28.07 4.21 6.37
CA GLN A 587 -26.66 4.44 6.67
C GLN A 587 -26.38 5.93 6.61
N GLU A 588 -25.84 6.47 7.70
CA GLU A 588 -25.40 7.86 7.75
C GLU A 588 -23.95 8.00 7.27
N PHE A 589 -23.68 9.04 6.51
CA PHE A 589 -22.36 9.40 6.00
C PHE A 589 -21.98 10.83 6.41
N SER A 590 -22.33 11.22 7.62
CA SER A 590 -22.18 12.57 8.15
C SER A 590 -20.75 13.12 8.07
N ASN A 591 -19.75 12.23 8.08
CA ASN A 591 -18.34 12.58 8.05
C ASN A 591 -17.73 12.62 6.64
N LEU A 592 -18.52 12.31 5.61
CA LEU A 592 -18.09 12.24 4.22
C LEU A 592 -18.48 13.54 3.50
N ALA A 593 -17.86 14.65 3.86
CA ALA A 593 -18.10 15.89 3.15
C ALA A 593 -17.26 15.99 1.88
N SER A 594 -17.88 15.97 0.71
CA SER A 594 -17.23 16.22 -0.56
C SER A 594 -17.75 17.49 -1.21
N GLN A 595 -16.90 18.28 -1.73
CA GLN A 595 -17.34 19.45 -2.45
C GLN A 595 -16.96 19.49 -3.94
N ARG A 596 -16.16 18.63 -4.49
CA ARG A 596 -15.73 18.73 -5.91
C ARG A 596 -15.09 17.49 -6.53
N ARG A 597 -15.28 16.28 -6.02
CA ARG A 597 -14.62 15.07 -6.55
C ARG A 597 -15.59 13.89 -6.63
N LYS A 598 -15.30 12.97 -7.53
CA LYS A 598 -15.98 11.68 -7.59
C LYS A 598 -15.76 10.93 -6.28
N GLU A 599 -16.83 10.53 -5.65
CA GLU A 599 -16.78 9.76 -4.41
C GLU A 599 -17.59 8.50 -4.55
N SER A 600 -17.18 7.46 -3.86
CA SER A 600 -17.97 6.26 -3.68
C SER A 600 -18.33 6.12 -2.21
N PHE A 601 -19.54 5.68 -1.97
CA PHE A 601 -20.09 5.37 -0.67
C PHE A 601 -20.33 3.88 -0.63
N CYS A 602 -19.99 3.24 0.48
CA CYS A 602 -20.12 1.82 0.66
C CYS A 602 -21.03 1.52 1.84
N MET A 603 -21.88 0.52 1.68
CA MET A 603 -22.82 0.05 2.67
C MET A 603 -22.79 -1.47 2.68
N THR A 604 -22.62 -2.09 3.83
CA THR A 604 -22.70 -3.55 3.95
C THR A 604 -24.14 -4.03 3.82
N LEU A 605 -24.35 -5.17 3.18
CA LEU A 605 -25.65 -5.78 2.97
C LEU A 605 -25.76 -7.18 3.60
N ASP A 606 -24.67 -7.71 4.12
CA ASP A 606 -24.56 -9.08 4.65
C ASP A 606 -25.42 -9.34 5.88
N GLN A 607 -25.70 -8.30 6.65
CA GLN A 607 -26.54 -8.37 7.85
C GLN A 607 -28.00 -7.96 7.63
N LEU A 608 -28.36 -7.63 6.40
CA LEU A 608 -29.72 -7.23 6.07
C LEU A 608 -30.64 -8.44 5.99
N GLU A 609 -31.88 -8.24 6.37
CA GLU A 609 -32.92 -9.25 6.20
C GLU A 609 -33.30 -9.43 4.73
N LEU A 610 -33.82 -10.62 4.39
CA LEU A 610 -34.19 -10.96 3.02
C LEU A 610 -35.37 -10.11 2.56
N ASP A 611 -35.10 -9.22 1.61
CA ASP A 611 -36.13 -8.35 1.04
C ASP A 611 -35.65 -7.78 -0.30
N GLU A 612 -36.54 -7.13 -1.02
CA GLU A 612 -36.22 -6.35 -2.22
C GLU A 612 -36.26 -4.85 -1.84
N TYR A 613 -35.09 -4.21 -1.84
CA TYR A 613 -34.92 -2.86 -1.36
C TYR A 613 -34.87 -1.84 -2.50
N GLN A 614 -35.68 -0.81 -2.41
CA GLN A 614 -35.51 0.39 -3.20
C GLN A 614 -34.46 1.29 -2.54
N VAL A 615 -33.61 1.91 -3.34
CA VAL A 615 -32.49 2.71 -2.86
C VAL A 615 -32.83 4.20 -2.97
N TYR A 616 -32.78 4.90 -1.84
CA TYR A 616 -32.92 6.34 -1.78
C TYR A 616 -31.63 6.95 -1.24
N VAL A 617 -31.30 8.14 -1.72
CA VAL A 617 -30.08 8.85 -1.31
C VAL A 617 -30.44 10.28 -0.95
N GLU A 618 -30.00 10.71 0.21
CA GLU A 618 -30.09 12.09 0.65
C GLU A 618 -28.87 12.88 0.22
N VAL A 619 -29.09 13.93 -0.57
CA VAL A 619 -28.04 14.80 -1.08
C VAL A 619 -28.47 16.25 -0.85
N ASP A 620 -27.67 17.02 -0.13
CA ASP A 620 -27.95 18.42 0.20
C ASP A 620 -29.34 18.58 0.85
N ASN A 621 -29.71 17.69 1.78
CA ASN A 621 -31.00 17.61 2.47
C ASN A 621 -32.21 17.32 1.56
N GLN A 622 -31.99 16.81 0.36
CA GLN A 622 -33.05 16.37 -0.55
C GLN A 622 -32.93 14.88 -0.82
N ILE A 623 -34.03 14.16 -0.80
CA ILE A 623 -34.09 12.73 -1.04
C ILE A 623 -34.36 12.43 -2.51
N TYR A 624 -33.61 11.52 -3.07
CA TYR A 624 -33.70 11.08 -4.45
C TYR A 624 -33.84 9.57 -4.54
N HIS A 625 -34.79 9.12 -5.33
CA HIS A 625 -34.97 7.70 -5.64
C HIS A 625 -34.02 7.25 -6.74
N LEU A 626 -33.24 6.20 -6.48
CA LEU A 626 -32.42 5.56 -7.50
C LEU A 626 -33.24 4.48 -8.21
N LYS A 627 -33.14 4.41 -9.54
CA LYS A 627 -33.92 3.45 -10.35
C LYS A 627 -33.61 1.97 -10.09
N ASN A 628 -32.60 1.66 -9.30
CA ASN A 628 -32.13 0.32 -9.08
C ASN A 628 -32.66 -0.24 -7.76
N GLU A 629 -33.15 -1.45 -7.81
CA GLU A 629 -33.55 -2.24 -6.65
C GLU A 629 -32.43 -3.21 -6.26
N ILE A 630 -32.31 -3.48 -4.98
CA ILE A 630 -31.33 -4.39 -4.42
C ILE A 630 -32.10 -5.56 -3.82
N ARG A 631 -31.87 -6.75 -4.32
CA ARG A 631 -32.45 -7.97 -3.77
C ARG A 631 -31.41 -8.64 -2.87
N VAL A 632 -31.72 -8.78 -1.61
CA VAL A 632 -30.91 -9.53 -0.64
C VAL A 632 -31.47 -10.95 -0.56
N GLU A 633 -30.67 -11.92 -1.01
CA GLU A 633 -31.01 -13.34 -1.00
C GLU A 633 -29.97 -14.09 -0.16
N ARG A 634 -30.37 -15.16 0.53
CA ARG A 634 -29.42 -16.03 1.20
C ARG A 634 -28.51 -16.69 0.16
N SER A 635 -27.20 -16.60 0.41
CA SER A 635 -26.22 -17.37 -0.35
C SER A 635 -26.52 -18.87 -0.18
N GLN A 636 -26.58 -19.61 -1.30
CA GLN A 636 -26.75 -21.07 -1.29
C GLN A 636 -25.51 -21.84 -0.76
N LYS A 637 -24.66 -21.23 0.03
CA LYS A 637 -23.44 -21.85 0.57
C LYS A 637 -23.64 -22.61 1.88
N GLU A 638 -24.87 -22.77 2.34
CA GLU A 638 -25.21 -23.67 3.45
C GLU A 638 -26.14 -24.80 2.96
N LYS A 639 -25.58 -25.69 2.17
CA LYS A 639 -26.08 -27.07 2.01
C LYS A 639 -24.89 -28.00 1.70
#